data_5bbcd9a2e6dcb5b44542d32c169dde9d
#
_entry.id   5bbcd9a2e6dcb5b44542d32c169dde9d
#
_cell.length_a   1.000
_cell.length_b   1.000
_cell.length_c   1.000
_cell.angle_alpha   90.00
_cell.angle_beta   90.00
_cell.angle_gamma   90.00
#
_symmetry.space_group_name_H-M   'P 1'
#
loop_
_entity.id
_entity.type
_entity.pdbx_description
1 polymer ?
#
loop_
_entity_poly.entity_id
_entity_poly.type
_entity_poly.pdbx_seq_one_letter_code
_entity_poly.pdbx_strand_id
1 'polypeptide(L)'
;MGKSLRGKRLKRLGLFWVGVFLSFSLWAQTGVICGTVTDAKIKEPLIGASVVIEGTTVGAITDIDGNFRIENVKPGTYTVAASYVSYQTQTVKDVPVVACQEAVLNIELSDANLQLQNVVVVAQRKLGTEMAVLNTVRKSLPVVNGISAQQISKTQDSDAAEVLRRIPGITIVDDRFIVVRGLAQRYNNVWLNNATTPSSETDSRAFSFDVLPSSLIDNMMIYKSPSAELPADFSGGFVRVMTKNIPDGNTFNVSYQMGFNTNATFRNFQLTDGTAKDYLGFGAGVRNLPSSFPAHLGEHSTDEAAAFTRQINQRWGINKFTAIPDQKISLTSHRSYDVGGWKIGNITNLNWSTEYDYSETVNNNYIAYDVKNDVSRPRFEYNDIRYKNTSKLGALFNWSFQRDGSKYELRNFFSQRGVSALTQREGMNYYSDKNIRKWESLYTGRTTYSGQISGVHTLRENVNKVDWTVGYAFASYREPDRKIVNSILDENRTEQPNYYVSDPMRYYQELKDHSASIAANYEHKFTVSDRFAPVLNGGVYGEYKSRTFAARRFGYNLLGSGYDRYADWDYTELFADENISADKIWMRETTTNSDSYTSENMLGAAYVSAKLNYGEVLNANIGVRMEYYQLKMDGYSSDGTTPVHLDNKTTDFFPSVNVAYNLSQKHLVRAAYGRSVNRPEFREVVPYVYFNFERDANIVGNTELKNAYADNIDLRYEFYPAAGEMITIGGFYKHFKDPIEETYNEAGSGLQYTYHNAKNAETFGVELDVKKNLDFIGLRGLSFVCNAAYIYSRVRFEEGAPERDRPLAGQSPYLVNAGFFYQYDDKGISASLLYNRIGKRIESVGVPMQNQDEDIPDIYEMPRNSLDLTFSKKIGKIVEIKAGIQDILNSKVEYKQFVKLTDDKGGKSEREQLIRSYRPGVDINIGVSLRF
;
A
#
# COMPACT_ATOMS: atom_id res chain seq x y z
N MET A 1 -43.74 4.27 -72.78
CA MET A 1 -43.49 5.27 -71.76
C MET A 1 -42.59 4.66 -70.69
N GLY A 2 -41.29 4.95 -70.70
CA GLY A 2 -40.36 4.37 -69.69
C GLY A 2 -38.87 4.54 -70.00
N LYS A 3 -38.45 5.67 -70.54
CA LYS A 3 -37.04 5.94 -70.87
C LYS A 3 -36.57 7.41 -70.64
N SER A 4 -37.06 8.07 -69.59
CA SER A 4 -36.65 9.47 -69.38
C SER A 4 -36.27 9.84 -67.94
N LEU A 5 -36.08 8.93 -67.00
CA LEU A 5 -35.76 9.25 -65.59
C LEU A 5 -34.40 8.78 -65.09
N ARG A 6 -33.61 8.04 -65.90
CA ARG A 6 -32.26 7.61 -65.49
C ARG A 6 -31.16 8.61 -65.84
N GLY A 7 -31.31 9.49 -66.73
CA GLY A 7 -30.28 10.46 -67.18
C GLY A 7 -30.11 11.68 -66.31
N LYS A 8 -31.11 12.06 -65.48
CA LYS A 8 -31.04 13.25 -64.62
C LYS A 8 -30.46 12.93 -63.24
N ARG A 9 -30.48 11.69 -62.76
CA ARG A 9 -29.87 11.31 -61.45
C ARG A 9 -28.34 11.11 -61.50
N LEU A 10 -27.81 10.65 -62.64
CA LEU A 10 -26.36 10.50 -62.81
C LEU A 10 -25.63 11.84 -62.97
N LYS A 11 -26.24 12.86 -63.60
CA LYS A 11 -25.66 14.18 -63.72
C LYS A 11 -25.63 14.93 -62.37
N ARG A 12 -26.60 14.69 -61.46
CA ARG A 12 -26.58 15.29 -60.11
C ARG A 12 -25.63 14.59 -59.16
N LEU A 13 -25.36 13.30 -59.30
CA LEU A 13 -24.34 12.61 -58.52
C LEU A 13 -22.91 13.00 -58.97
N GLY A 14 -22.67 13.17 -60.28
CA GLY A 14 -21.40 13.64 -60.81
C GLY A 14 -21.03 15.04 -60.37
N LEU A 15 -21.97 16.00 -60.31
CA LEU A 15 -21.76 17.35 -59.78
C LEU A 15 -21.54 17.37 -58.25
N PHE A 16 -22.13 16.45 -57.49
CA PHE A 16 -21.91 16.31 -56.06
C PHE A 16 -20.49 15.83 -55.72
N TRP A 17 -19.98 14.84 -56.47
CA TRP A 17 -18.61 14.35 -56.31
C TRP A 17 -17.56 15.31 -56.78
N VAL A 18 -17.78 16.09 -57.83
CA VAL A 18 -16.89 17.20 -58.29
C VAL A 18 -16.89 18.36 -57.28
N GLY A 19 -18.05 18.66 -56.66
CA GLY A 19 -18.12 19.62 -55.56
C GLY A 19 -17.38 19.19 -54.30
N VAL A 20 -17.40 17.90 -53.95
CA VAL A 20 -16.69 17.32 -52.84
C VAL A 20 -15.18 17.23 -53.13
N PHE A 21 -14.75 16.95 -54.36
CA PHE A 21 -13.34 16.97 -54.74
C PHE A 21 -12.75 18.37 -54.82
N LEU A 22 -13.54 19.40 -55.15
CA LEU A 22 -13.10 20.80 -55.14
C LEU A 22 -13.06 21.42 -53.74
N SER A 23 -13.75 20.81 -52.75
CA SER A 23 -13.71 21.24 -51.37
C SER A 23 -12.44 20.78 -50.63
N PHE A 24 -11.67 19.85 -51.15
CA PHE A 24 -10.42 19.34 -50.56
C PHE A 24 -9.16 20.15 -50.93
N SER A 25 -9.29 21.23 -51.69
CA SER A 25 -8.13 22.01 -52.16
C SER A 25 -7.90 23.32 -51.41
N LEU A 26 -8.56 23.57 -50.29
CA LEU A 26 -8.25 24.66 -49.35
C LEU A 26 -7.60 24.15 -48.07
N TRP A 27 -6.49 23.45 -48.16
CA TRP A 27 -5.62 23.31 -47.04
C TRP A 27 -4.99 24.68 -46.77
N ALA A 28 -5.40 25.30 -45.67
CA ALA A 28 -4.74 26.50 -45.20
C ALA A 28 -3.25 26.13 -45.00
N GLN A 29 -2.37 26.74 -45.79
CA GLN A 29 -0.93 26.57 -45.61
C GLN A 29 -0.58 27.14 -44.24
N THR A 30 -0.34 26.26 -43.27
CA THR A 30 0.05 26.60 -41.90
C THR A 30 1.55 26.39 -41.72
N GLY A 31 2.18 27.13 -40.81
CA GLY A 31 3.55 26.92 -40.35
C GLY A 31 3.57 26.23 -39.00
N VAL A 32 4.75 26.00 -38.48
CA VAL A 32 5.00 25.34 -37.18
C VAL A 32 5.94 26.23 -36.37
N ILE A 33 5.71 26.36 -35.07
CA ILE A 33 6.67 26.92 -34.12
C ILE A 33 7.19 25.76 -33.28
N CYS A 34 8.50 25.52 -33.28
CA CYS A 34 9.13 24.46 -32.50
C CYS A 34 10.42 24.95 -31.85
N GLY A 35 10.98 24.19 -30.92
CA GLY A 35 12.25 24.54 -30.29
C GLY A 35 12.36 23.91 -28.90
N THR A 36 13.22 24.45 -28.06
CA THR A 36 13.51 23.90 -26.72
C THR A 36 13.25 24.94 -25.64
N VAL A 37 12.84 24.51 -24.47
CA VAL A 37 12.81 25.33 -23.26
C VAL A 37 13.77 24.72 -22.24
N THR A 38 14.75 25.54 -21.82
CA THR A 38 15.78 25.09 -20.89
C THR A 38 15.89 26.02 -19.69
N ASP A 39 16.45 25.52 -18.60
CA ASP A 39 16.86 26.37 -17.48
C ASP A 39 18.04 27.28 -17.92
N ALA A 40 17.92 28.56 -17.67
CA ALA A 40 18.94 29.54 -18.10
C ALA A 40 20.33 29.32 -17.46
N LYS A 41 20.38 28.67 -16.26
CA LYS A 41 21.63 28.49 -15.50
C LYS A 41 22.26 27.13 -15.71
N ILE A 42 21.46 26.08 -15.49
CA ILE A 42 21.97 24.68 -15.51
C ILE A 42 21.84 24.06 -16.89
N LYS A 43 21.21 24.75 -17.84
CA LYS A 43 20.98 24.31 -19.23
C LYS A 43 20.25 22.97 -19.34
N GLU A 44 19.58 22.53 -18.24
CA GLU A 44 18.74 21.34 -18.30
C GLU A 44 17.40 21.65 -18.96
N PRO A 45 16.84 20.68 -19.71
CA PRO A 45 15.53 20.84 -20.33
C PRO A 45 14.43 21.00 -19.27
N LEU A 46 13.55 21.97 -19.45
CA LEU A 46 12.39 22.19 -18.61
C LEU A 46 11.20 21.41 -19.18
N ILE A 47 10.93 20.30 -18.57
CA ILE A 47 9.90 19.34 -18.97
C ILE A 47 8.54 19.78 -18.45
N GLY A 48 7.53 19.83 -19.32
CA GLY A 48 6.20 20.27 -18.95
C GLY A 48 6.06 21.80 -18.87
N ALA A 49 7.02 22.57 -19.42
CA ALA A 49 6.88 23.99 -19.60
C ALA A 49 5.78 24.28 -20.62
N SER A 50 4.92 25.25 -20.34
CA SER A 50 3.85 25.68 -21.23
C SER A 50 4.38 26.75 -22.18
N VAL A 51 4.28 26.55 -23.50
CA VAL A 51 4.62 27.51 -24.55
C VAL A 51 3.35 27.84 -25.29
N VAL A 52 2.92 29.09 -25.27
CA VAL A 52 1.63 29.54 -25.81
C VAL A 52 1.84 30.75 -26.71
N ILE A 53 1.09 30.85 -27.77
CA ILE A 53 1.00 32.09 -28.58
C ILE A 53 0.12 33.07 -27.82
N GLU A 54 0.69 34.19 -27.41
CA GLU A 54 0.03 35.19 -26.56
C GLU A 54 -1.27 35.70 -27.20
N GLY A 55 -2.33 35.82 -26.39
CA GLY A 55 -3.66 36.21 -26.89
C GLY A 55 -4.46 35.09 -27.53
N THR A 56 -3.95 33.85 -27.55
CA THR A 56 -4.64 32.70 -28.11
C THR A 56 -4.65 31.50 -27.13
N THR A 57 -5.42 30.47 -27.42
CA THR A 57 -5.38 29.16 -26.70
C THR A 57 -4.46 28.16 -27.41
N VAL A 58 -3.69 28.59 -28.42
CA VAL A 58 -2.81 27.73 -29.20
C VAL A 58 -1.45 27.66 -28.54
N GLY A 59 -1.01 26.49 -28.16
CA GLY A 59 0.27 26.28 -27.47
C GLY A 59 0.66 24.81 -27.45
N ALA A 60 1.82 24.55 -26.87
CA ALA A 60 2.34 23.20 -26.63
C ALA A 60 2.97 23.11 -25.24
N ILE A 61 3.10 21.91 -24.74
CA ILE A 61 3.85 21.59 -23.51
C ILE A 61 5.16 20.93 -23.94
N THR A 62 6.26 21.30 -23.29
CA THR A 62 7.57 20.73 -23.60
C THR A 62 7.61 19.24 -23.23
N ASP A 63 8.25 18.46 -24.06
CA ASP A 63 8.51 17.05 -23.86
C ASP A 63 9.63 16.80 -22.81
N ILE A 64 10.04 15.56 -22.67
CA ILE A 64 11.06 15.13 -21.70
C ILE A 64 12.47 15.66 -22.00
N ASP A 65 12.71 16.12 -23.21
CA ASP A 65 13.97 16.72 -23.65
C ASP A 65 13.83 18.26 -23.72
N GLY A 66 12.71 18.81 -23.23
CA GLY A 66 12.40 20.23 -23.23
C GLY A 66 11.93 20.76 -24.59
N ASN A 67 11.72 19.89 -25.59
CA ASN A 67 11.28 20.30 -26.91
C ASN A 67 9.77 20.59 -26.89
N PHE A 68 9.36 21.57 -27.65
CA PHE A 68 7.95 21.89 -27.93
C PHE A 68 7.69 22.01 -29.42
N ARG A 69 6.44 21.77 -29.81
CA ARG A 69 5.99 21.87 -31.19
C ARG A 69 4.53 22.36 -31.24
N ILE A 70 4.31 23.53 -31.78
CA ILE A 70 2.98 24.13 -32.00
C ILE A 70 2.67 24.01 -33.50
N GLU A 71 1.75 23.15 -33.85
CA GLU A 71 1.36 22.89 -35.24
C GLU A 71 0.14 23.70 -35.66
N ASN A 72 -0.09 23.81 -36.97
CA ASN A 72 -1.24 24.47 -37.56
C ASN A 72 -1.33 25.99 -37.26
N VAL A 73 -0.19 26.63 -37.10
CA VAL A 73 -0.12 28.08 -36.90
C VAL A 73 -0.29 28.80 -38.26
N LYS A 74 -1.19 29.74 -38.34
CA LYS A 74 -1.37 30.54 -39.57
C LYS A 74 -0.12 31.40 -39.82
N PRO A 75 0.25 31.68 -41.08
CA PRO A 75 1.35 32.60 -41.37
C PRO A 75 1.08 33.97 -40.76
N GLY A 76 2.11 34.54 -40.12
CA GLY A 76 2.01 35.82 -39.39
C GLY A 76 3.16 35.97 -38.41
N THR A 77 3.19 37.10 -37.73
CA THR A 77 4.18 37.39 -36.69
C THR A 77 3.49 37.29 -35.33
N TYR A 78 4.08 36.51 -34.44
CA TYR A 78 3.47 36.17 -33.15
C TYR A 78 4.38 36.52 -31.98
N THR A 79 3.76 36.73 -30.83
CA THR A 79 4.44 36.77 -29.55
C THR A 79 4.23 35.43 -28.88
N VAL A 80 5.30 34.74 -28.47
CA VAL A 80 5.28 33.46 -27.84
C VAL A 80 5.72 33.60 -26.40
N ALA A 81 4.89 33.13 -25.45
CA ALA A 81 5.19 33.12 -24.03
C ALA A 81 5.47 31.72 -23.56
N ALA A 82 6.62 31.51 -22.91
CA ALA A 82 6.96 30.27 -22.23
C ALA A 82 6.89 30.47 -20.72
N SER A 83 6.21 29.58 -20.03
CA SER A 83 6.05 29.61 -18.58
C SER A 83 6.25 28.23 -17.96
N TYR A 84 6.86 28.19 -16.78
CA TYR A 84 7.05 26.99 -16.00
C TYR A 84 6.92 27.30 -14.51
N VAL A 85 6.46 26.33 -13.73
CA VAL A 85 6.26 26.52 -12.28
C VAL A 85 7.58 26.91 -11.62
N SER A 86 7.59 28.00 -10.88
CA SER A 86 8.77 28.61 -10.23
C SER A 86 9.77 29.31 -11.16
N TYR A 87 9.42 29.52 -12.42
CA TYR A 87 10.24 30.30 -13.37
C TYR A 87 9.53 31.58 -13.79
N GLN A 88 10.31 32.60 -14.16
CA GLN A 88 9.77 33.81 -14.79
C GLN A 88 9.24 33.44 -16.18
N THR A 89 8.03 33.91 -16.49
CA THR A 89 7.50 33.79 -17.85
C THR A 89 8.38 34.58 -18.79
N GLN A 90 8.95 33.92 -19.77
CA GLN A 90 9.73 34.55 -20.85
C GLN A 90 8.83 34.73 -22.05
N THR A 91 8.80 35.97 -22.57
CA THR A 91 8.03 36.31 -23.74
C THR A 91 8.98 36.67 -24.88
N VAL A 92 8.85 35.97 -26.01
CA VAL A 92 9.60 36.28 -27.24
C VAL A 92 8.66 36.92 -28.25
N LYS A 93 8.97 38.17 -28.62
CA LYS A 93 8.17 38.94 -29.55
C LYS A 93 8.64 38.74 -31.00
N ASP A 94 7.77 39.06 -31.92
CA ASP A 94 8.08 39.13 -33.36
C ASP A 94 8.58 37.83 -33.97
N VAL A 95 8.02 36.68 -33.53
CA VAL A 95 8.31 35.36 -34.09
C VAL A 95 7.61 35.20 -35.44
N PRO A 96 8.34 35.17 -36.57
CA PRO A 96 7.73 35.07 -37.91
C PRO A 96 7.38 33.59 -38.18
N VAL A 97 6.12 33.34 -38.54
CA VAL A 97 5.64 32.01 -38.99
C VAL A 97 5.33 32.10 -40.49
N VAL A 98 6.04 31.29 -41.27
CA VAL A 98 5.86 31.22 -42.73
C VAL A 98 5.18 29.88 -43.05
N ALA A 99 4.31 29.89 -44.07
CA ALA A 99 3.62 28.69 -44.50
C ALA A 99 4.58 27.56 -44.90
N CYS A 100 4.32 26.36 -44.45
CA CYS A 100 5.11 25.15 -44.68
C CYS A 100 6.58 25.24 -44.18
N GLN A 101 6.87 26.14 -43.23
CA GLN A 101 8.19 26.27 -42.61
C GLN A 101 8.10 26.13 -41.10
N GLU A 102 9.21 25.73 -40.48
CA GLU A 102 9.38 25.65 -39.04
C GLU A 102 10.10 26.91 -38.53
N ALA A 103 9.46 27.62 -37.63
CA ALA A 103 10.09 28.69 -36.84
C ALA A 103 10.72 28.05 -35.59
N VAL A 104 12.04 27.95 -35.55
CA VAL A 104 12.78 27.37 -34.43
C VAL A 104 13.03 28.40 -33.35
N LEU A 105 12.58 28.17 -32.12
CA LEU A 105 12.63 29.09 -31.01
C LEU A 105 13.15 28.39 -29.74
N ASN A 106 14.39 28.65 -29.36
CA ASN A 106 14.96 28.14 -28.13
C ASN A 106 14.80 29.16 -27.01
N ILE A 107 14.12 28.80 -25.92
CA ILE A 107 13.76 29.68 -24.82
C ILE A 107 14.46 29.23 -23.54
N GLU A 108 15.14 30.17 -22.90
CA GLU A 108 15.76 29.95 -21.61
C GLU A 108 14.93 30.63 -20.54
N LEU A 109 14.39 29.84 -19.58
CA LEU A 109 13.64 30.38 -18.47
C LEU A 109 14.56 30.60 -17.27
N SER A 110 14.42 31.74 -16.64
CA SER A 110 15.10 32.07 -15.38
C SER A 110 14.17 31.85 -14.20
N ASP A 111 14.71 31.41 -13.06
CA ASP A 111 13.95 31.26 -11.81
C ASP A 111 13.24 32.59 -11.46
N ALA A 112 11.99 32.53 -11.04
CA ALA A 112 11.13 33.70 -10.77
C ALA A 112 11.67 34.66 -9.69
N ASN A 113 12.73 34.30 -8.97
CA ASN A 113 13.26 35.02 -7.82
C ASN A 113 14.70 35.55 -8.01
N LEU A 114 15.18 35.81 -9.20
CA LEU A 114 16.57 36.27 -9.41
C LEU A 114 16.69 37.68 -9.92
N GLN A 115 16.68 38.63 -9.01
CA GLN A 115 17.62 39.75 -9.05
C GLN A 115 18.62 39.55 -7.91
N LEU A 116 19.91 39.51 -8.30
CA LEU A 116 21.15 39.65 -7.51
C LEU A 116 21.96 38.39 -7.23
N GLN A 117 23.15 38.39 -7.85
CA GLN A 117 24.42 37.74 -7.51
C GLN A 117 24.49 36.21 -7.57
N ASN A 118 25.53 35.71 -8.24
CA ASN A 118 26.03 34.33 -8.38
C ASN A 118 25.77 33.45 -7.17
N VAL A 119 24.58 32.88 -7.08
CA VAL A 119 24.25 31.85 -6.11
C VAL A 119 23.93 30.58 -6.87
N VAL A 120 24.70 29.52 -6.64
CA VAL A 120 24.38 28.19 -7.12
C VAL A 120 23.11 27.73 -6.39
N VAL A 121 21.98 27.91 -7.01
CA VAL A 121 20.70 27.39 -6.46
C VAL A 121 20.63 25.92 -6.81
N VAL A 122 20.67 25.05 -5.80
CA VAL A 122 20.24 23.66 -5.95
C VAL A 122 18.73 23.67 -6.13
N ALA A 123 18.28 23.81 -7.37
CA ALA A 123 16.88 23.65 -7.70
C ALA A 123 16.48 22.22 -7.40
N GLN A 124 15.81 21.99 -6.28
CA GLN A 124 15.31 20.66 -5.98
C GLN A 124 14.10 20.39 -6.88
N ARG A 125 14.21 19.33 -7.67
CA ARG A 125 13.16 18.83 -8.54
C ARG A 125 11.93 18.48 -7.70
N LYS A 126 10.82 19.18 -7.92
CA LYS A 126 9.54 18.82 -7.31
C LYS A 126 9.05 17.52 -7.96
N LEU A 127 9.06 16.42 -7.23
CA LEU A 127 8.59 15.11 -7.72
C LEU A 127 7.06 14.95 -7.62
N GLY A 128 6.34 15.95 -7.10
CA GLY A 128 4.88 15.92 -6.98
C GLY A 128 4.12 15.96 -8.32
N THR A 129 4.79 16.25 -9.44
CA THR A 129 4.19 16.27 -10.77
C THR A 129 4.39 14.94 -11.48
N GLU A 130 3.45 14.60 -12.36
CA GLU A 130 3.47 13.37 -13.15
C GLU A 130 4.71 13.31 -14.06
N MET A 131 5.05 14.42 -14.70
CA MET A 131 6.22 14.54 -15.58
C MET A 131 7.53 14.35 -14.81
N ALA A 132 7.64 14.92 -13.62
CA ALA A 132 8.84 14.79 -12.80
C ALA A 132 9.08 13.36 -12.34
N VAL A 133 8.02 12.64 -11.95
CA VAL A 133 8.10 11.19 -11.62
C VAL A 133 8.50 10.40 -12.85
N LEU A 134 7.86 10.62 -14.00
CA LEU A 134 8.17 9.91 -15.24
C LEU A 134 9.64 10.10 -15.66
N ASN A 135 10.15 11.34 -15.58
CA ASN A 135 11.56 11.60 -15.86
C ASN A 135 12.51 10.96 -14.82
N THR A 136 12.10 10.89 -13.54
CA THR A 136 12.87 10.17 -12.52
C THR A 136 12.91 8.68 -12.82
N VAL A 137 11.79 8.07 -13.23
CA VAL A 137 11.72 6.69 -13.70
C VAL A 137 12.66 6.48 -14.90
N ARG A 138 12.61 7.36 -15.90
CA ARG A 138 13.46 7.28 -17.10
C ARG A 138 14.95 7.41 -16.78
N LYS A 139 15.34 8.27 -15.84
CA LYS A 139 16.76 8.49 -15.43
C LYS A 139 17.24 7.46 -14.40
N SER A 140 16.37 6.70 -13.78
CA SER A 140 16.74 5.65 -12.82
C SER A 140 17.48 4.52 -13.53
N LEU A 141 18.53 3.96 -12.94
CA LEU A 141 19.20 2.77 -13.45
C LEU A 141 18.52 1.47 -12.99
N PRO A 142 18.12 1.31 -11.72
CA PRO A 142 17.24 0.22 -11.29
C PRO A 142 15.86 0.28 -11.99
N VAL A 143 15.23 -0.88 -12.13
CA VAL A 143 13.84 -0.97 -12.58
C VAL A 143 12.92 -0.37 -11.52
N VAL A 144 12.23 0.70 -11.85
CA VAL A 144 11.40 1.46 -10.92
C VAL A 144 10.07 1.86 -11.57
N ASN A 145 9.02 1.95 -10.77
CA ASN A 145 7.76 2.58 -11.10
C ASN A 145 7.48 3.69 -10.08
N GLY A 146 6.67 4.66 -10.42
CA GLY A 146 6.35 5.74 -9.51
C GLY A 146 4.99 6.34 -9.74
N ILE A 147 4.44 6.96 -8.69
CA ILE A 147 3.20 7.73 -8.73
C ILE A 147 3.41 9.08 -8.04
N SER A 148 2.87 10.14 -8.62
CA SER A 148 2.99 11.50 -8.11
C SER A 148 1.74 11.97 -7.37
N ALA A 149 1.89 13.02 -6.54
CA ALA A 149 0.75 13.70 -5.90
C ALA A 149 -0.30 14.15 -6.92
N GLN A 150 0.14 14.58 -8.11
CA GLN A 150 -0.75 15.00 -9.18
C GLN A 150 -1.62 13.84 -9.68
N GLN A 151 -1.06 12.64 -9.85
CA GLN A 151 -1.82 11.44 -10.22
C GLN A 151 -2.76 11.00 -9.10
N ILE A 152 -2.26 10.98 -7.86
CA ILE A 152 -3.05 10.65 -6.66
C ILE A 152 -4.27 11.57 -6.53
N SER A 153 -4.12 12.85 -6.83
CA SER A 153 -5.22 13.82 -6.75
C SER A 153 -6.33 13.60 -7.78
N LYS A 154 -6.07 12.85 -8.86
CA LYS A 154 -7.05 12.50 -9.90
C LYS A 154 -7.95 11.32 -9.51
N THR A 155 -7.59 10.61 -8.45
CA THR A 155 -8.37 9.50 -7.88
C THR A 155 -8.97 9.94 -6.55
N GLN A 156 -9.85 9.13 -5.98
CA GLN A 156 -10.43 9.37 -4.64
C GLN A 156 -9.83 8.45 -3.58
N ASP A 157 -8.63 7.98 -3.82
CA ASP A 157 -7.94 7.12 -2.88
C ASP A 157 -7.77 7.83 -1.53
N SER A 158 -8.17 7.15 -0.46
CA SER A 158 -8.19 7.72 0.89
C SER A 158 -6.81 7.65 1.56
N ASP A 159 -6.07 6.59 1.28
CA ASP A 159 -4.78 6.32 1.88
C ASP A 159 -3.76 5.77 0.88
N ALA A 160 -2.55 5.50 1.37
CA ALA A 160 -1.45 5.03 0.55
C ALA A 160 -1.66 3.60 0.01
N ALA A 161 -2.45 2.75 0.69
CA ALA A 161 -2.74 1.41 0.22
C ALA A 161 -3.59 1.43 -1.06
N GLU A 162 -4.65 2.23 -1.07
CA GLU A 162 -5.49 2.41 -2.25
C GLU A 162 -4.71 3.00 -3.43
N VAL A 163 -3.84 3.97 -3.17
CA VAL A 163 -2.95 4.57 -4.20
C VAL A 163 -2.05 3.52 -4.83
N LEU A 164 -1.46 2.63 -4.02
CA LEU A 164 -0.54 1.61 -4.50
C LEU A 164 -1.20 0.57 -5.42
N ARG A 165 -2.49 0.30 -5.27
CA ARG A 165 -3.25 -0.57 -6.20
C ARG A 165 -3.20 -0.09 -7.66
N ARG A 166 -2.87 1.18 -7.89
CA ARG A 166 -2.80 1.81 -9.22
C ARG A 166 -1.47 1.56 -9.93
N ILE A 167 -0.48 1.01 -9.22
CA ILE A 167 0.89 0.85 -9.74
C ILE A 167 1.08 -0.54 -10.35
N PRO A 168 1.80 -0.65 -11.49
CA PRO A 168 2.04 -1.92 -12.17
C PRO A 168 2.64 -3.00 -11.27
N GLY A 169 2.10 -4.22 -11.32
CA GLY A 169 2.62 -5.37 -10.59
C GLY A 169 2.45 -5.28 -9.07
N ILE A 170 1.55 -4.41 -8.59
CA ILE A 170 1.22 -4.27 -7.17
C ILE A 170 -0.21 -4.71 -6.91
N THR A 171 -0.38 -5.50 -5.86
CA THR A 171 -1.68 -5.83 -5.26
C THR A 171 -1.66 -5.49 -3.77
N ILE A 172 -2.83 -5.36 -3.18
CA ILE A 172 -2.99 -5.08 -1.75
C ILE A 172 -3.69 -6.27 -1.10
N VAL A 173 -3.19 -6.65 0.07
CA VAL A 173 -3.76 -7.68 0.94
C VAL A 173 -4.27 -6.99 2.21
N ASP A 174 -5.41 -7.44 2.75
CA ASP A 174 -6.05 -6.91 3.96
C ASP A 174 -6.24 -5.38 3.92
N ASP A 175 -6.42 -4.81 2.72
CA ASP A 175 -6.57 -3.37 2.45
C ASP A 175 -5.43 -2.49 2.98
N ARG A 176 -4.26 -3.06 3.32
CA ARG A 176 -3.16 -2.34 3.97
C ARG A 176 -1.75 -2.78 3.59
N PHE A 177 -1.54 -4.02 3.16
CA PHE A 177 -0.21 -4.55 2.85
C PHE A 177 0.02 -4.68 1.36
N ILE A 178 1.22 -4.34 0.93
CA ILE A 178 1.59 -4.47 -0.47
C ILE A 178 2.14 -5.86 -0.79
N VAL A 179 1.77 -6.32 -1.97
CA VAL A 179 2.33 -7.47 -2.66
C VAL A 179 2.90 -6.98 -3.97
N VAL A 180 4.20 -7.12 -4.16
CA VAL A 180 4.88 -6.67 -5.38
C VAL A 180 5.32 -7.87 -6.18
N ARG A 181 4.93 -7.93 -7.47
CA ARG A 181 5.23 -9.07 -8.37
C ARG A 181 4.79 -10.42 -7.79
N GLY A 182 3.65 -10.42 -7.11
CA GLY A 182 3.11 -11.61 -6.46
C GLY A 182 3.84 -12.07 -5.20
N LEU A 183 4.87 -11.35 -4.76
CA LEU A 183 5.59 -11.66 -3.53
C LEU A 183 4.91 -10.98 -2.34
N ALA A 184 4.55 -11.76 -1.33
CA ALA A 184 3.84 -11.34 -0.13
C ALA A 184 4.55 -10.20 0.61
N GLN A 185 3.85 -9.56 1.55
CA GLN A 185 4.33 -8.37 2.28
C GLN A 185 5.71 -8.57 2.92
N ARG A 186 6.04 -9.77 3.38
CA ARG A 186 7.34 -10.10 3.99
C ARG A 186 8.54 -9.88 3.06
N TYR A 187 8.34 -9.93 1.73
CA TYR A 187 9.37 -9.75 0.71
C TYR A 187 9.52 -8.27 0.29
N ASN A 188 8.80 -7.35 0.91
CA ASN A 188 8.81 -5.93 0.57
C ASN A 188 9.33 -5.10 1.73
N ASN A 189 10.06 -4.02 1.42
CA ASN A 189 10.55 -3.08 2.41
C ASN A 189 10.02 -1.67 2.12
N VAL A 190 9.83 -0.86 3.16
CA VAL A 190 9.23 0.47 3.05
C VAL A 190 10.03 1.47 3.83
N TRP A 191 10.40 2.57 3.19
CA TRP A 191 10.94 3.75 3.85
C TRP A 191 10.01 4.94 3.68
N LEU A 192 9.78 5.64 4.76
CA LEU A 192 9.08 6.92 4.79
C LEU A 192 10.10 8.05 4.93
N ASN A 193 10.14 8.96 3.95
CA ASN A 193 11.06 10.11 3.94
C ASN A 193 12.54 9.72 4.11
N ASN A 194 12.98 8.65 3.48
CA ASN A 194 14.34 8.08 3.54
C ASN A 194 14.76 7.49 4.91
N ALA A 195 13.83 7.20 5.78
CA ALA A 195 14.07 6.50 7.04
C ALA A 195 13.21 5.23 7.13
N THR A 196 13.67 4.27 7.91
CA THR A 196 12.94 3.03 8.18
C THR A 196 11.58 3.33 8.84
N THR A 197 10.61 2.45 8.60
CA THR A 197 9.28 2.54 9.20
C THR A 197 9.12 1.50 10.32
N PRO A 198 8.40 1.82 11.40
CA PRO A 198 8.02 0.85 12.41
C PRO A 198 6.79 0.05 11.91
N SER A 199 6.54 -1.09 12.51
CA SER A 199 5.30 -1.84 12.28
C SER A 199 4.38 -1.78 13.49
N SER A 200 3.12 -1.45 13.26
CA SER A 200 2.04 -1.56 14.24
C SER A 200 1.32 -2.90 14.21
N GLU A 201 1.86 -3.86 13.48
CA GLU A 201 1.26 -5.18 13.34
C GLU A 201 1.87 -6.16 14.34
N THR A 202 1.02 -6.97 14.97
CA THR A 202 1.45 -7.98 15.92
C THR A 202 2.07 -9.20 15.26
N ASP A 203 1.67 -9.47 14.01
CA ASP A 203 1.97 -10.67 13.24
C ASP A 203 2.84 -10.42 12.00
N SER A 204 3.23 -9.17 11.73
CA SER A 204 4.08 -8.82 10.58
C SER A 204 4.98 -7.61 10.86
N ARG A 205 6.15 -7.57 10.23
CA ARG A 205 6.99 -6.36 10.20
C ARG A 205 6.56 -5.35 9.14
N ALA A 206 5.62 -5.73 8.28
CA ALA A 206 5.21 -4.90 7.18
C ALA A 206 4.62 -3.56 7.63
N PHE A 207 4.92 -2.51 6.90
CA PHE A 207 4.30 -1.22 7.11
C PHE A 207 2.85 -1.25 6.64
N SER A 208 1.95 -0.79 7.50
CA SER A 208 0.52 -0.68 7.21
C SER A 208 0.25 0.62 6.46
N PHE A 209 -0.01 0.54 5.15
CA PHE A 209 -0.17 1.73 4.30
C PHE A 209 -1.49 2.49 4.55
N ASP A 210 -2.45 1.88 5.22
CA ASP A 210 -3.74 2.50 5.62
C ASP A 210 -3.60 3.58 6.70
N VAL A 211 -2.42 3.67 7.34
CA VAL A 211 -2.13 4.73 8.33
C VAL A 211 -1.71 6.05 7.67
N LEU A 212 -1.33 6.05 6.38
CA LEU A 212 -0.81 7.21 5.68
C LEU A 212 -1.84 7.78 4.70
N PRO A 213 -2.49 8.92 5.02
CA PRO A 213 -3.46 9.56 4.13
C PRO A 213 -2.84 9.93 2.78
N SER A 214 -3.54 9.65 1.68
CA SER A 214 -3.10 9.94 0.31
C SER A 214 -2.77 11.41 0.07
N SER A 215 -3.49 12.32 0.73
CA SER A 215 -3.31 13.78 0.63
C SER A 215 -1.95 14.28 1.11
N LEU A 216 -1.25 13.50 1.96
CA LEU A 216 0.07 13.85 2.52
C LEU A 216 1.23 13.43 1.62
N ILE A 217 0.97 12.59 0.62
CA ILE A 217 1.99 11.99 -0.24
C ILE A 217 2.39 12.98 -1.34
N ASP A 218 3.68 13.19 -1.51
CA ASP A 218 4.26 13.89 -2.64
C ASP A 218 4.51 12.94 -3.81
N ASN A 219 5.16 11.82 -3.53
CA ASN A 219 5.36 10.75 -4.50
C ASN A 219 5.64 9.41 -3.78
N MET A 220 5.42 8.33 -4.51
CA MET A 220 5.89 7.00 -4.12
C MET A 220 6.67 6.40 -5.27
N MET A 221 7.86 5.87 -4.96
CA MET A 221 8.74 5.18 -5.91
C MET A 221 8.92 3.74 -5.47
N ILE A 222 8.69 2.81 -6.39
CA ILE A 222 8.77 1.37 -6.14
C ILE A 222 9.89 0.79 -6.96
N TYR A 223 10.99 0.48 -6.29
CA TYR A 223 12.17 -0.17 -6.86
C TYR A 223 11.95 -1.67 -6.90
N LYS A 224 12.06 -2.26 -8.07
CA LYS A 224 11.80 -3.68 -8.33
C LYS A 224 13.07 -4.50 -8.56
N SER A 225 14.19 -3.84 -8.79
CA SER A 225 15.52 -4.46 -8.86
C SER A 225 16.44 -3.92 -7.77
N PRO A 226 17.32 -4.76 -7.18
CA PRO A 226 18.28 -4.33 -6.18
C PRO A 226 19.33 -3.35 -6.74
N SER A 227 19.85 -2.50 -5.85
CA SER A 227 21.00 -1.63 -6.10
C SER A 227 21.75 -1.40 -4.79
N ALA A 228 23.07 -1.19 -4.86
CA ALA A 228 23.90 -1.08 -3.66
C ALA A 228 23.47 0.07 -2.71
N GLU A 229 22.90 1.13 -3.25
CA GLU A 229 22.39 2.28 -2.48
C GLU A 229 21.08 1.98 -1.74
N LEU A 230 20.38 0.90 -2.09
CA LEU A 230 19.12 0.48 -1.50
C LEU A 230 19.37 -0.56 -0.39
N PRO A 231 18.45 -0.73 0.58
CA PRO A 231 18.55 -1.83 1.52
C PRO A 231 18.52 -3.17 0.77
N ALA A 232 19.21 -4.18 1.28
CA ALA A 232 19.22 -5.51 0.65
C ALA A 232 17.99 -6.34 0.99
N ASP A 233 17.24 -5.92 2.01
CA ASP A 233 16.12 -6.64 2.59
C ASP A 233 14.82 -6.39 1.81
N PHE A 234 14.83 -6.74 0.51
CA PHE A 234 13.62 -6.85 -0.31
C PHE A 234 13.86 -7.74 -1.53
N SER A 235 12.90 -8.57 -1.84
CA SER A 235 12.92 -9.40 -3.06
C SER A 235 11.70 -9.13 -3.96
N GLY A 236 10.62 -8.60 -3.40
CA GLY A 236 9.45 -8.10 -4.15
C GLY A 236 9.68 -6.69 -4.66
N GLY A 237 9.67 -5.73 -3.76
CA GLY A 237 9.90 -4.33 -4.04
C GLY A 237 10.31 -3.53 -2.82
N PHE A 238 11.09 -2.48 -3.07
CA PHE A 238 11.37 -1.44 -2.08
C PHE A 238 10.53 -0.21 -2.37
N VAL A 239 9.66 0.16 -1.43
CA VAL A 239 8.77 1.31 -1.56
C VAL A 239 9.34 2.50 -0.80
N ARG A 240 9.60 3.57 -1.53
CA ARG A 240 10.04 4.84 -0.97
C ARG A 240 8.89 5.82 -1.04
N VAL A 241 8.35 6.16 0.10
CA VAL A 241 7.25 7.14 0.24
C VAL A 241 7.83 8.48 0.66
N MET A 242 7.54 9.53 -0.08
CA MET A 242 7.91 10.88 0.26
C MET A 242 6.67 11.70 0.58
N THR A 243 6.66 12.35 1.74
CA THR A 243 5.60 13.27 2.13
C THR A 243 5.87 14.66 1.57
N LYS A 244 4.80 15.43 1.34
CA LYS A 244 4.89 16.82 0.90
C LYS A 244 5.76 17.65 1.84
N ASN A 245 6.68 18.44 1.30
CA ASN A 245 7.60 19.24 2.11
C ASN A 245 7.87 20.65 1.57
N ILE A 246 7.77 20.84 0.25
CA ILE A 246 8.03 22.14 -0.39
C ILE A 246 6.70 22.75 -0.80
N PRO A 247 6.32 23.91 -0.23
CA PRO A 247 5.08 24.58 -0.60
C PRO A 247 5.15 25.19 -2.00
N ASP A 248 4.01 25.20 -2.71
CA ASP A 248 3.84 25.87 -4.00
C ASP A 248 3.46 27.35 -3.87
N GLY A 249 3.62 27.90 -2.70
CA GLY A 249 3.21 29.26 -2.32
C GLY A 249 2.43 29.24 -1.01
N ASN A 250 1.92 30.41 -0.64
CA ASN A 250 1.14 30.57 0.58
C ASN A 250 -0.31 30.21 0.31
N THR A 251 -0.78 29.07 0.82
CA THR A 251 -2.17 28.61 0.64
C THR A 251 -2.70 27.98 1.93
N PHE A 252 -4.01 28.05 2.10
CA PHE A 252 -4.73 27.32 3.13
C PHE A 252 -5.89 26.56 2.50
N ASN A 253 -5.90 25.25 2.66
CA ASN A 253 -6.90 24.38 2.07
C ASN A 253 -7.75 23.72 3.17
N VAL A 254 -9.05 23.76 3.00
CA VAL A 254 -10.04 23.07 3.83
C VAL A 254 -10.79 22.11 2.94
N SER A 255 -10.84 20.83 3.29
CA SER A 255 -11.67 19.86 2.58
C SER A 255 -12.57 19.10 3.52
N TYR A 256 -13.79 18.87 3.09
CA TYR A 256 -14.77 18.02 3.73
C TYR A 256 -15.32 17.03 2.72
N GLN A 257 -15.41 15.76 3.11
CA GLN A 257 -15.96 14.68 2.30
C GLN A 257 -16.93 13.85 3.14
N MET A 258 -18.02 13.46 2.51
CA MET A 258 -19.03 12.55 3.06
C MET A 258 -19.06 11.29 2.20
N GLY A 259 -19.09 10.12 2.86
CA GLY A 259 -19.13 8.80 2.22
C GLY A 259 -20.41 8.05 2.59
N PHE A 260 -20.91 7.25 1.65
CA PHE A 260 -22.09 6.42 1.84
C PHE A 260 -21.76 5.00 1.38
N ASN A 261 -21.74 4.04 2.28
CA ASN A 261 -21.64 2.63 1.95
C ASN A 261 -23.04 2.00 1.90
N THR A 262 -23.35 1.28 0.84
CA THR A 262 -24.69 0.68 0.62
C THR A 262 -25.08 -0.38 1.65
N ASN A 263 -24.12 -0.98 2.33
CA ASN A 263 -24.35 -2.00 3.35
C ASN A 263 -24.51 -1.40 4.75
N ALA A 264 -23.86 -0.26 5.05
CA ALA A 264 -23.78 0.29 6.40
C ALA A 264 -24.61 1.55 6.59
N THR A 265 -24.53 2.53 5.67
CA THR A 265 -25.10 3.86 5.88
C THR A 265 -26.62 3.84 6.01
N PHE A 266 -27.14 4.50 7.02
CA PHE A 266 -28.57 4.59 7.41
C PHE A 266 -29.20 3.24 7.78
N ARG A 267 -28.39 2.21 8.06
CA ARG A 267 -28.88 0.92 8.53
C ARG A 267 -28.67 0.76 10.02
N ASN A 268 -29.37 -0.21 10.61
CA ASN A 268 -29.15 -0.58 12.00
C ASN A 268 -27.71 -1.08 12.16
N PHE A 269 -27.03 -0.49 13.11
CA PHE A 269 -25.64 -0.77 13.41
C PHE A 269 -25.48 -1.14 14.87
N GLN A 270 -24.53 -2.01 15.19
CA GLN A 270 -24.34 -2.53 16.54
C GLN A 270 -22.86 -2.44 16.92
N LEU A 271 -22.58 -1.92 18.10
CA LEU A 271 -21.26 -1.93 18.72
C LEU A 271 -21.45 -2.06 20.24
N THR A 272 -20.42 -2.53 20.92
CA THR A 272 -20.34 -2.43 22.37
C THR A 272 -20.09 -0.99 22.80
N ASP A 273 -20.32 -0.69 24.08
CA ASP A 273 -20.14 0.63 24.66
C ASP A 273 -18.79 1.26 24.28
N GLY A 274 -18.86 2.46 23.71
CA GLY A 274 -17.73 3.28 23.31
C GLY A 274 -17.60 4.55 24.16
N THR A 275 -16.64 5.36 23.82
CA THR A 275 -16.43 6.69 24.41
C THR A 275 -16.21 7.73 23.31
N ALA A 276 -16.34 9.00 23.64
CA ALA A 276 -16.04 10.10 22.71
C ALA A 276 -14.58 10.06 22.19
N LYS A 277 -13.67 9.43 22.91
CA LYS A 277 -12.26 9.24 22.48
C LYS A 277 -12.12 8.27 21.31
N ASP A 278 -13.08 7.38 21.10
CA ASP A 278 -13.12 6.43 19.99
C ASP A 278 -13.17 7.16 18.64
N TYR A 279 -13.93 8.28 18.56
CA TYR A 279 -14.00 9.12 17.36
C TYR A 279 -12.68 9.78 16.95
N LEU A 280 -11.71 9.87 17.88
CA LEU A 280 -10.36 10.36 17.62
C LEU A 280 -9.34 9.22 17.56
N GLY A 281 -9.77 7.97 17.71
CA GLY A 281 -8.89 6.80 17.71
C GLY A 281 -8.17 6.55 19.05
N PHE A 282 -8.47 7.29 20.12
CA PHE A 282 -7.79 7.19 21.44
C PHE A 282 -8.58 6.40 22.50
N GLY A 283 -9.54 5.58 22.11
CA GLY A 283 -10.39 4.82 23.02
C GLY A 283 -9.71 3.69 23.78
N ALA A 284 -8.48 3.31 23.45
CA ALA A 284 -7.77 2.24 24.13
C ALA A 284 -7.58 2.50 25.64
N GLY A 285 -7.26 3.74 26.03
CA GLY A 285 -6.91 4.08 27.41
C GLY A 285 -8.03 3.87 28.43
N VAL A 286 -9.29 3.99 28.02
CA VAL A 286 -10.46 3.80 28.91
C VAL A 286 -10.89 2.34 29.09
N ARG A 287 -10.29 1.45 28.31
CA ARG A 287 -10.53 0.01 28.33
C ARG A 287 -9.38 -0.78 28.97
N ASN A 288 -8.32 -0.10 29.41
CA ASN A 288 -7.19 -0.74 30.09
C ASN A 288 -7.62 -1.35 31.44
N LEU A 289 -6.87 -2.33 31.90
CA LEU A 289 -6.95 -2.78 33.28
C LEU A 289 -6.67 -1.60 34.21
N PRO A 290 -7.38 -1.46 35.35
CA PRO A 290 -7.11 -0.45 36.36
C PRO A 290 -5.66 -0.55 36.87
N SER A 291 -5.06 0.56 37.26
CA SER A 291 -3.69 0.57 37.82
C SER A 291 -3.56 -0.21 39.12
N SER A 292 -4.67 -0.43 39.85
CA SER A 292 -4.77 -1.26 41.05
C SER A 292 -4.88 -2.77 40.74
N PHE A 293 -5.04 -3.14 39.45
CA PHE A 293 -5.19 -4.54 39.06
C PHE A 293 -3.82 -5.26 39.19
N PRO A 294 -3.76 -6.46 39.80
CA PRO A 294 -2.51 -7.13 40.10
C PRO A 294 -1.76 -7.54 38.83
N ALA A 295 -0.44 -7.66 38.93
CA ALA A 295 0.39 -8.13 37.83
C ALA A 295 0.05 -9.60 37.48
N HIS A 296 -0.23 -10.42 38.46
CA HIS A 296 -0.61 -11.82 38.32
C HIS A 296 -1.82 -12.14 39.19
N LEU A 297 -2.98 -12.32 38.56
CA LEU A 297 -4.21 -12.59 39.28
C LEU A 297 -4.20 -13.96 39.97
N GLY A 298 -3.48 -14.94 39.41
CA GLY A 298 -3.36 -16.29 39.94
C GLY A 298 -2.65 -16.42 41.28
N GLU A 299 -1.96 -15.38 41.75
CA GLU A 299 -1.29 -15.33 43.04
C GLU A 299 -2.22 -14.91 44.20
N HIS A 300 -3.48 -14.56 43.87
CA HIS A 300 -4.48 -14.06 44.79
C HIS A 300 -5.55 -15.11 45.13
N SER A 301 -6.17 -14.96 46.30
CA SER A 301 -7.29 -15.78 46.71
C SER A 301 -8.52 -15.55 45.80
N THR A 302 -9.45 -16.49 45.82
CA THR A 302 -10.70 -16.40 45.03
C THR A 302 -11.54 -15.17 45.41
N ASP A 303 -11.57 -14.79 46.68
CA ASP A 303 -12.27 -13.59 47.16
C ASP A 303 -11.63 -12.32 46.61
N GLU A 304 -10.29 -12.24 46.61
CA GLU A 304 -9.55 -11.11 46.02
C GLU A 304 -9.74 -11.09 44.51
N ALA A 305 -9.68 -12.23 43.83
CA ALA A 305 -9.93 -12.32 42.38
C ALA A 305 -11.34 -11.83 42.02
N ALA A 306 -12.35 -12.17 42.81
CA ALA A 306 -13.70 -11.64 42.64
C ALA A 306 -13.76 -10.13 42.88
N ALA A 307 -13.04 -9.62 43.87
CA ALA A 307 -12.93 -8.19 44.12
C ALA A 307 -12.27 -7.41 42.97
N PHE A 308 -11.19 -7.97 42.40
CA PHE A 308 -10.54 -7.45 41.17
C PHE A 308 -11.44 -7.54 39.95
N THR A 309 -12.22 -8.63 39.82
CA THR A 309 -13.18 -8.80 38.74
C THR A 309 -14.22 -7.66 38.71
N ARG A 310 -14.70 -7.19 39.89
CA ARG A 310 -15.61 -6.04 39.96
C ARG A 310 -14.98 -4.70 39.61
N GLN A 311 -13.63 -4.57 39.63
CA GLN A 311 -12.95 -3.31 39.28
C GLN A 311 -12.82 -3.09 37.80
N ILE A 312 -12.89 -4.14 36.98
CA ILE A 312 -12.80 -4.01 35.52
C ILE A 312 -14.15 -3.62 34.91
N ASN A 313 -14.10 -3.11 33.68
CA ASN A 313 -15.32 -2.69 32.98
C ASN A 313 -16.24 -3.89 32.69
N GLN A 314 -17.35 -4.00 33.40
CA GLN A 314 -18.35 -5.06 33.21
C GLN A 314 -19.40 -4.73 32.14
N ARG A 315 -19.12 -3.78 31.24
CA ARG A 315 -20.03 -3.43 30.15
C ARG A 315 -20.01 -4.50 29.08
N TRP A 316 -21.04 -5.33 29.06
CA TRP A 316 -21.26 -6.37 28.07
C TRP A 316 -22.35 -6.02 27.06
N GLY A 317 -23.05 -4.93 27.29
CA GLY A 317 -24.19 -4.49 26.47
C GLY A 317 -23.79 -4.14 25.03
N ILE A 318 -24.68 -4.46 24.11
CA ILE A 318 -24.57 -4.11 22.69
C ILE A 318 -25.50 -2.93 22.40
N ASN A 319 -24.95 -1.80 22.01
CA ASN A 319 -25.69 -0.63 21.60
C ASN A 319 -26.14 -0.73 20.15
N LYS A 320 -27.42 -0.43 19.92
CA LYS A 320 -28.03 -0.38 18.59
C LYS A 320 -28.27 1.07 18.18
N PHE A 321 -27.80 1.48 17.02
CA PHE A 321 -28.01 2.83 16.49
C PHE A 321 -28.04 2.79 14.95
N THR A 322 -28.39 3.91 14.33
CA THR A 322 -28.34 4.03 12.87
C THR A 322 -26.97 4.59 12.46
N ALA A 323 -26.23 3.88 11.58
CA ALA A 323 -24.97 4.36 11.09
C ALA A 323 -25.14 5.65 10.29
N ILE A 324 -24.35 6.66 10.61
CA ILE A 324 -24.30 7.92 9.85
C ILE A 324 -23.36 7.77 8.64
N PRO A 325 -23.46 8.65 7.63
CA PRO A 325 -22.48 8.68 6.55
C PRO A 325 -21.06 8.86 7.08
N ASP A 326 -20.08 8.24 6.38
CA ASP A 326 -18.67 8.43 6.65
C ASP A 326 -18.28 9.89 6.50
N GLN A 327 -17.29 10.34 7.26
CA GLN A 327 -16.88 11.74 7.28
C GLN A 327 -15.36 11.83 7.22
N LYS A 328 -14.86 12.80 6.44
CA LYS A 328 -13.45 13.12 6.36
C LYS A 328 -13.24 14.61 6.29
N ILE A 329 -12.38 15.12 7.17
CA ILE A 329 -11.98 16.53 7.22
C ILE A 329 -10.47 16.61 7.05
N SER A 330 -9.99 17.54 6.22
CA SER A 330 -8.57 17.82 6.09
C SER A 330 -8.32 19.32 6.03
N LEU A 331 -7.37 19.77 6.84
CA LEU A 331 -6.89 21.14 6.90
C LEU A 331 -5.42 21.14 6.50
N THR A 332 -5.05 21.92 5.48
CA THR A 332 -3.67 21.99 5.00
C THR A 332 -3.21 23.44 4.87
N SER A 333 -2.10 23.78 5.50
CA SER A 333 -1.44 25.08 5.37
C SER A 333 -0.10 24.91 4.68
N HIS A 334 0.12 25.71 3.65
CA HIS A 334 1.39 25.86 2.98
C HIS A 334 1.90 27.27 3.24
N ARG A 335 3.15 27.42 3.68
CA ARG A 335 3.79 28.71 3.94
C ARG A 335 5.20 28.71 3.37
N SER A 336 5.55 29.79 2.72
CA SER A 336 6.89 30.03 2.17
C SER A 336 7.38 31.39 2.62
N TYR A 337 8.62 31.44 3.10
CA TYR A 337 9.26 32.64 3.61
C TYR A 337 10.65 32.77 3.00
N ASP A 338 11.04 33.99 2.68
CA ASP A 338 12.40 34.37 2.27
C ASP A 338 13.00 35.30 3.35
N VAL A 339 13.94 34.74 4.14
CA VAL A 339 14.53 35.48 5.26
C VAL A 339 16.06 35.34 5.27
N GLY A 340 16.80 36.43 5.16
CA GLY A 340 18.26 36.43 5.24
C GLY A 340 18.95 35.51 4.22
N GLY A 341 18.41 35.38 3.03
CA GLY A 341 18.92 34.50 1.98
C GLY A 341 18.51 33.02 2.14
N TRP A 342 17.75 32.68 3.19
CA TRP A 342 17.14 31.34 3.36
C TRP A 342 15.75 31.33 2.72
N LYS A 343 15.52 30.31 1.91
CA LYS A 343 14.16 29.91 1.50
C LYS A 343 13.63 28.91 2.51
N ILE A 344 12.58 29.28 3.24
CA ILE A 344 12.00 28.46 4.29
C ILE A 344 10.60 28.05 3.85
N GLY A 345 10.33 26.74 3.82
CA GLY A 345 9.03 26.18 3.53
C GLY A 345 8.45 25.48 4.73
N ASN A 346 7.15 25.63 4.95
CA ASN A 346 6.39 24.83 5.92
C ASN A 346 5.15 24.24 5.27
N ILE A 347 4.90 22.98 5.55
CA ILE A 347 3.64 22.31 5.24
C ILE A 347 3.10 21.69 6.53
N THR A 348 1.92 22.13 6.93
CA THR A 348 1.19 21.58 8.07
C THR A 348 -0.14 21.01 7.57
N ASN A 349 -0.44 19.77 7.91
CA ASN A 349 -1.72 19.15 7.62
C ASN A 349 -2.28 18.50 8.89
N LEU A 350 -3.59 18.63 9.06
CA LEU A 350 -4.38 17.89 10.04
C LEU A 350 -5.54 17.24 9.30
N ASN A 351 -5.73 15.95 9.50
CA ASN A 351 -6.84 15.21 8.91
C ASN A 351 -7.52 14.33 9.97
N TRP A 352 -8.82 14.17 9.79
CA TRP A 352 -9.65 13.29 10.60
C TRP A 352 -10.67 12.60 9.70
N SER A 353 -10.93 11.30 9.96
CA SER A 353 -12.03 10.58 9.33
C SER A 353 -12.68 9.59 10.28
N THR A 354 -13.95 9.26 9.99
CA THR A 354 -14.66 8.13 10.58
C THR A 354 -15.47 7.41 9.50
N GLU A 355 -15.42 6.09 9.54
CA GLU A 355 -15.97 5.19 8.52
C GLU A 355 -16.75 4.06 9.20
N TYR A 356 -17.87 3.62 8.61
CA TYR A 356 -18.72 2.55 9.10
C TYR A 356 -18.83 1.44 8.06
N ASP A 357 -18.34 0.25 8.40
CA ASP A 357 -18.39 -0.94 7.56
C ASP A 357 -19.35 -1.99 8.15
N TYR A 358 -20.10 -2.63 7.29
CA TYR A 358 -20.96 -3.76 7.63
C TYR A 358 -20.76 -4.89 6.61
N SER A 359 -20.63 -6.11 7.11
CA SER A 359 -20.56 -7.30 6.25
C SER A 359 -21.31 -8.48 6.84
N GLU A 360 -21.96 -9.23 5.96
CA GLU A 360 -22.49 -10.57 6.24
C GLU A 360 -21.63 -11.57 5.50
N THR A 361 -21.07 -12.53 6.22
CA THR A 361 -20.06 -13.44 5.70
C THR A 361 -20.45 -14.88 5.99
N VAL A 362 -20.58 -15.69 4.96
CA VAL A 362 -20.57 -17.15 5.11
C VAL A 362 -19.15 -17.57 5.43
N ASN A 363 -18.96 -18.38 6.45
CA ASN A 363 -17.65 -18.83 6.94
C ASN A 363 -17.71 -20.32 7.28
N ASN A 364 -17.13 -21.15 6.41
CA ASN A 364 -17.12 -22.59 6.51
C ASN A 364 -15.69 -23.11 6.63
N ASN A 365 -15.55 -24.28 7.23
CA ASN A 365 -14.31 -25.04 7.22
C ASN A 365 -14.62 -26.51 7.03
N TYR A 366 -13.73 -27.24 6.39
CA TYR A 366 -13.89 -28.65 6.08
C TYR A 366 -12.70 -29.44 6.58
N ILE A 367 -12.95 -30.68 7.03
CA ILE A 367 -11.95 -31.71 7.23
C ILE A 367 -11.70 -32.46 5.91
N ALA A 368 -10.93 -33.53 5.92
CA ALA A 368 -10.69 -34.33 4.73
C ALA A 368 -12.00 -34.73 4.02
N TYR A 369 -11.98 -34.72 2.69
CA TYR A 369 -13.11 -35.07 1.85
C TYR A 369 -13.41 -36.56 1.89
N ASP A 370 -14.68 -36.95 1.94
CA ASP A 370 -15.10 -38.37 1.85
C ASP A 370 -15.19 -38.76 0.36
N VAL A 371 -14.07 -39.22 -0.17
CA VAL A 371 -13.96 -39.64 -1.59
C VAL A 371 -14.92 -40.76 -1.94
N LYS A 372 -15.13 -41.69 -1.00
CA LYS A 372 -15.98 -42.89 -1.23
C LYS A 372 -17.44 -42.52 -1.42
N ASN A 373 -17.92 -41.58 -0.62
CA ASN A 373 -19.32 -41.16 -0.63
C ASN A 373 -19.54 -39.89 -1.47
N ASP A 374 -18.50 -39.31 -2.03
CA ASP A 374 -18.48 -38.02 -2.77
C ASP A 374 -19.12 -36.87 -1.97
N VAL A 375 -18.74 -36.74 -0.68
CA VAL A 375 -19.35 -35.79 0.27
C VAL A 375 -18.28 -34.93 0.96
N SER A 376 -18.53 -33.65 1.02
CA SER A 376 -17.78 -32.70 1.87
C SER A 376 -18.12 -32.93 3.34
N ARG A 377 -17.11 -33.03 4.20
CA ARG A 377 -17.28 -33.13 5.65
C ARG A 377 -16.99 -31.80 6.29
N PRO A 378 -18.01 -30.98 6.63
CA PRO A 378 -17.77 -29.72 7.30
C PRO A 378 -17.26 -29.93 8.71
N ARG A 379 -16.29 -29.10 9.13
CA ARG A 379 -15.88 -28.92 10.51
C ARG A 379 -16.83 -27.97 11.21
N PHE A 380 -17.14 -26.89 10.49
CA PHE A 380 -18.18 -25.94 10.88
C PHE A 380 -18.78 -25.22 9.66
N GLU A 381 -20.00 -24.72 9.83
CA GLU A 381 -20.69 -23.84 8.89
C GLU A 381 -21.31 -22.69 9.68
N TYR A 382 -20.76 -21.49 9.47
CA TYR A 382 -21.12 -20.28 10.20
C TYR A 382 -21.60 -19.16 9.28
N ASN A 383 -22.46 -18.31 9.85
CA ASN A 383 -22.77 -16.98 9.33
C ASN A 383 -22.24 -15.93 10.31
N ASP A 384 -21.38 -15.07 9.82
CA ASP A 384 -20.80 -13.97 10.58
C ASP A 384 -21.44 -12.64 10.16
N ILE A 385 -21.91 -11.87 11.13
CA ILE A 385 -22.31 -10.48 10.94
C ILE A 385 -21.28 -9.61 11.63
N ARG A 386 -20.63 -8.75 10.87
CA ARG A 386 -19.58 -7.86 11.39
C ARG A 386 -19.97 -6.39 11.22
N TYR A 387 -19.90 -5.66 12.30
CA TYR A 387 -20.01 -4.21 12.39
C TYR A 387 -18.63 -3.65 12.73
N LYS A 388 -18.17 -2.65 12.00
CA LYS A 388 -16.84 -2.06 12.22
C LYS A 388 -16.91 -0.55 12.04
N ASN A 389 -16.49 0.22 13.06
CA ASN A 389 -16.24 1.64 12.95
C ASN A 389 -14.75 1.90 13.04
N THR A 390 -14.22 2.65 12.07
CA THR A 390 -12.82 3.05 12.01
C THR A 390 -12.73 4.57 12.10
N SER A 391 -11.96 5.07 13.06
CA SER A 391 -11.65 6.50 13.19
C SER A 391 -10.15 6.72 13.05
N LYS A 392 -9.75 7.71 12.25
CA LYS A 392 -8.35 8.04 11.97
C LYS A 392 -8.11 9.53 12.25
N LEU A 393 -7.01 9.84 12.93
CA LEU A 393 -6.48 11.18 13.09
C LEU A 393 -5.04 11.21 12.59
N GLY A 394 -4.72 12.09 11.66
CA GLY A 394 -3.38 12.23 11.10
C GLY A 394 -2.90 13.66 11.17
N ALA A 395 -1.60 13.84 11.40
CA ALA A 395 -0.95 15.14 11.38
C ALA A 395 0.39 15.07 10.64
N LEU A 396 0.69 16.11 9.87
CA LEU A 396 1.97 16.33 9.21
C LEU A 396 2.48 17.71 9.58
N PHE A 397 3.76 17.80 9.93
CA PHE A 397 4.40 19.07 10.26
C PHE A 397 5.83 19.06 9.72
N ASN A 398 5.99 19.56 8.50
CA ASN A 398 7.25 19.54 7.76
C ASN A 398 7.80 20.94 7.54
N TRP A 399 9.13 21.05 7.66
CA TRP A 399 9.91 22.25 7.38
C TRP A 399 11.02 21.97 6.41
N SER A 400 11.29 22.91 5.52
CA SER A 400 12.45 22.88 4.63
C SER A 400 13.19 24.21 4.70
N PHE A 401 14.51 24.15 4.74
CA PHE A 401 15.40 25.31 4.79
C PHE A 401 16.42 25.14 3.67
N GLN A 402 16.52 26.10 2.79
CA GLN A 402 17.42 26.02 1.65
C GLN A 402 18.23 27.31 1.51
N ARG A 403 19.54 27.15 1.36
CA ARG A 403 20.49 28.24 1.08
C ARG A 403 21.77 27.69 0.45
N ASP A 404 22.31 28.40 -0.57
CA ASP A 404 23.69 28.25 -1.11
C ASP A 404 24.14 26.78 -1.32
N GLY A 405 23.36 25.99 -2.03
CA GLY A 405 23.69 24.58 -2.30
C GLY A 405 23.44 23.61 -1.15
N SER A 406 22.94 24.11 -0.01
CA SER A 406 22.57 23.32 1.15
C SER A 406 21.06 23.34 1.37
N LYS A 407 20.51 22.19 1.70
CA LYS A 407 19.12 22.01 2.07
C LYS A 407 19.02 21.16 3.33
N TYR A 408 18.22 21.63 4.28
CA TYR A 408 17.85 20.88 5.48
C TYR A 408 16.34 20.67 5.48
N GLU A 409 15.92 19.51 5.97
CA GLU A 409 14.51 19.16 6.09
C GLU A 409 14.23 18.57 7.47
N LEU A 410 13.14 19.02 8.07
CA LEU A 410 12.55 18.43 9.26
C LEU A 410 11.17 17.90 8.85
N ARG A 411 10.95 16.62 9.00
CA ARG A 411 9.70 15.96 8.62
C ARG A 411 9.12 15.22 9.81
N ASN A 412 7.85 15.45 10.08
CA ASN A 412 7.12 14.80 11.16
C ASN A 412 5.77 14.33 10.64
N PHE A 413 5.49 13.08 10.90
CA PHE A 413 4.23 12.44 10.60
C PHE A 413 3.71 11.74 11.85
N PHE A 414 2.44 11.94 12.14
CA PHE A 414 1.72 11.27 13.22
C PHE A 414 0.41 10.70 12.68
N SER A 415 0.07 9.49 13.08
CA SER A 415 -1.22 8.85 12.79
C SER A 415 -1.72 8.11 14.02
N GLN A 416 -2.99 8.30 14.32
CA GLN A 416 -3.74 7.55 15.32
C GLN A 416 -4.94 6.91 14.64
N ARG A 417 -5.08 5.59 14.75
CA ARG A 417 -6.21 4.83 14.21
C ARG A 417 -6.87 4.05 15.32
N GLY A 418 -8.17 4.20 15.47
CA GLY A 418 -9.01 3.40 16.37
C GLY A 418 -10.01 2.58 15.57
N VAL A 419 -10.18 1.32 15.91
CA VAL A 419 -11.19 0.45 15.32
C VAL A 419 -12.02 -0.17 16.42
N SER A 420 -13.32 0.06 16.38
CA SER A 420 -14.31 -0.67 17.19
C SER A 420 -15.02 -1.67 16.29
N ALA A 421 -15.04 -2.93 16.66
CA ALA A 421 -15.70 -3.98 15.89
C ALA A 421 -16.53 -4.89 16.80
N LEU A 422 -17.66 -5.33 16.27
CA LEU A 422 -18.49 -6.38 16.85
C LEU A 422 -18.73 -7.43 15.77
N THR A 423 -18.35 -8.66 16.03
CA THR A 423 -18.64 -9.80 15.14
C THR A 423 -19.58 -10.75 15.85
N GLN A 424 -20.70 -11.06 15.23
CA GLN A 424 -21.66 -12.05 15.68
C GLN A 424 -21.63 -13.23 14.74
N ARG A 425 -21.34 -14.41 15.28
CA ARG A 425 -21.22 -15.70 14.56
C ARG A 425 -22.30 -16.64 15.02
N GLU A 426 -22.99 -17.26 14.10
CA GLU A 426 -23.98 -18.30 14.41
C GLU A 426 -23.88 -19.45 13.39
N GLY A 427 -24.04 -20.69 13.85
CA GLY A 427 -24.09 -21.85 12.98
C GLY A 427 -23.69 -23.15 13.67
N MET A 428 -23.56 -24.20 12.88
CA MET A 428 -23.27 -25.54 13.33
C MET A 428 -21.75 -25.77 13.43
N ASN A 429 -21.30 -26.25 14.57
CA ASN A 429 -19.98 -26.81 14.79
C ASN A 429 -20.09 -28.35 14.85
N TYR A 430 -19.74 -28.99 13.75
CA TYR A 430 -19.86 -30.44 13.61
C TYR A 430 -18.86 -31.23 14.46
N TYR A 431 -17.73 -30.60 14.85
CA TYR A 431 -16.77 -31.25 15.75
C TYR A 431 -17.32 -31.46 17.16
N SER A 432 -18.07 -30.47 17.66
CA SER A 432 -18.73 -30.55 18.97
C SER A 432 -20.18 -31.03 18.90
N ASP A 433 -20.72 -31.20 17.68
CA ASP A 433 -22.12 -31.48 17.41
C ASP A 433 -23.08 -30.49 18.09
N LYS A 434 -22.75 -29.20 18.00
CA LYS A 434 -23.49 -28.12 18.64
C LYS A 434 -23.77 -26.96 17.67
N ASN A 435 -25.00 -26.45 17.73
CA ASN A 435 -25.25 -25.10 17.23
C ASN A 435 -24.68 -24.10 18.22
N ILE A 436 -23.88 -23.16 17.71
CA ILE A 436 -23.24 -22.14 18.53
C ILE A 436 -23.70 -20.74 18.14
N ARG A 437 -23.71 -19.86 19.14
CA ARG A 437 -23.72 -18.41 18.92
C ARG A 437 -22.49 -17.84 19.62
N LYS A 438 -21.62 -17.19 18.86
CA LYS A 438 -20.39 -16.62 19.36
C LYS A 438 -20.34 -15.14 18.98
N TRP A 439 -19.88 -14.28 19.87
CA TRP A 439 -19.61 -12.93 19.49
C TRP A 439 -18.26 -12.45 20.01
N GLU A 440 -17.68 -11.55 19.27
CA GLU A 440 -16.43 -10.90 19.57
C GLU A 440 -16.63 -9.41 19.58
N SER A 441 -16.25 -8.77 20.70
CA SER A 441 -16.13 -7.31 20.77
C SER A 441 -14.69 -6.92 20.86
N LEU A 442 -14.25 -6.07 19.94
CA LEU A 442 -12.86 -5.70 19.78
C LEU A 442 -12.73 -4.19 19.66
N TYR A 443 -11.81 -3.60 20.43
CA TYR A 443 -11.27 -2.27 20.16
C TYR A 443 -9.78 -2.40 19.91
N THR A 444 -9.29 -1.79 18.82
CA THR A 444 -7.85 -1.67 18.57
C THR A 444 -7.45 -0.21 18.39
N GLY A 445 -6.37 0.19 19.04
CA GLY A 445 -5.74 1.49 18.88
C GLY A 445 -4.35 1.33 18.27
N ARG A 446 -4.07 2.00 17.14
CA ARG A 446 -2.75 2.02 16.51
C ARG A 446 -2.24 3.44 16.45
N THR A 447 -1.07 3.65 17.03
CA THR A 447 -0.35 4.91 16.97
C THR A 447 0.89 4.72 16.10
N THR A 448 1.13 5.63 15.18
CA THR A 448 2.37 5.65 14.37
C THR A 448 2.93 7.06 14.36
N TYR A 449 4.19 7.21 14.72
CA TYR A 449 4.96 8.44 14.61
C TYR A 449 6.21 8.19 13.77
N SER A 450 6.60 9.15 12.94
CA SER A 450 7.82 9.10 12.16
C SER A 450 8.39 10.50 12.02
N GLY A 451 9.56 10.73 12.60
CA GLY A 451 10.30 11.99 12.57
C GLY A 451 11.64 11.82 11.90
N GLN A 452 12.00 12.74 10.98
CA GLN A 452 13.29 12.73 10.29
C GLN A 452 13.88 14.13 10.23
N ILE A 453 15.21 14.16 10.35
CA ILE A 453 16.04 15.33 10.02
C ILE A 453 16.97 14.89 8.91
N SER A 454 17.04 15.63 7.83
CA SER A 454 17.94 15.32 6.71
C SER A 454 18.62 16.57 6.16
N GLY A 455 19.79 16.37 5.59
CA GLY A 455 20.55 17.40 4.91
C GLY A 455 21.05 16.93 3.55
N VAL A 456 21.08 17.84 2.58
CA VAL A 456 21.68 17.63 1.27
C VAL A 456 22.59 18.81 0.99
N HIS A 457 23.85 18.53 0.70
CA HIS A 457 24.89 19.53 0.46
C HIS A 457 25.58 19.25 -0.86
N THR A 458 25.54 20.24 -1.74
CA THR A 458 26.24 20.24 -3.02
C THR A 458 27.43 21.15 -2.93
N LEU A 459 28.62 20.59 -3.14
CA LEU A 459 29.89 21.27 -2.98
C LEU A 459 30.63 21.33 -4.32
N ARG A 460 31.49 22.36 -4.51
CA ARG A 460 32.32 22.52 -5.70
C ARG A 460 31.52 22.41 -6.99
N GLU A 461 30.57 23.30 -7.21
CA GLU A 461 29.78 23.40 -8.46
C GLU A 461 29.20 22.07 -8.94
N ASN A 462 28.59 21.30 -8.01
CA ASN A 462 27.98 19.99 -8.27
C ASN A 462 28.93 18.81 -8.51
N VAL A 463 30.23 18.94 -8.24
CA VAL A 463 31.20 17.81 -8.31
C VAL A 463 31.00 16.84 -7.15
N ASN A 464 30.78 17.36 -5.96
CA ASN A 464 30.57 16.56 -4.74
C ASN A 464 29.18 16.79 -4.17
N LYS A 465 28.54 15.72 -3.76
CA LYS A 465 27.28 15.78 -3.04
C LYS A 465 27.36 14.92 -1.79
N VAL A 466 26.92 15.48 -0.67
CA VAL A 466 26.73 14.76 0.58
C VAL A 466 25.27 14.81 0.94
N ASP A 467 24.67 13.69 1.25
CA ASP A 467 23.36 13.65 1.86
C ASP A 467 23.35 12.75 3.10
N TRP A 468 22.59 13.16 4.08
CA TRP A 468 22.43 12.42 5.33
C TRP A 468 21.00 12.49 5.85
N THR A 469 20.61 11.48 6.59
CA THR A 469 19.29 11.40 7.23
C THR A 469 19.43 10.74 8.58
N VAL A 470 18.80 11.32 9.59
CA VAL A 470 18.58 10.73 10.91
C VAL A 470 17.08 10.59 11.10
N GLY A 471 16.63 9.40 11.42
CA GLY A 471 15.24 9.07 11.59
C GLY A 471 14.95 8.39 12.91
N TYR A 472 13.82 8.73 13.50
CA TYR A 472 13.22 7.98 14.61
C TYR A 472 11.75 7.74 14.30
N ALA A 473 11.31 6.51 14.55
CA ALA A 473 9.92 6.15 14.36
C ALA A 473 9.42 5.25 15.49
N PHE A 474 8.15 5.38 15.80
CA PHE A 474 7.47 4.65 16.85
C PHE A 474 6.12 4.14 16.34
N ALA A 475 5.81 2.89 16.62
CA ALA A 475 4.47 2.35 16.46
C ALA A 475 4.02 1.65 17.74
N SER A 476 2.73 1.74 18.01
CA SER A 476 2.08 1.02 19.10
C SER A 476 0.78 0.41 18.60
N TYR A 477 0.57 -0.83 18.96
CA TYR A 477 -0.72 -1.52 18.85
C TYR A 477 -1.25 -1.80 20.25
N ARG A 478 -2.51 -1.49 20.46
CA ARG A 478 -3.22 -1.77 21.71
C ARG A 478 -4.56 -2.43 21.42
N GLU A 479 -4.79 -3.56 22.05
CA GLU A 479 -6.06 -4.29 22.03
C GLU A 479 -6.49 -4.49 23.47
N PRO A 480 -7.07 -3.45 24.09
CA PRO A 480 -7.55 -3.57 25.46
C PRO A 480 -8.95 -4.17 25.47
N ASP A 481 -9.17 -5.14 26.35
CA ASP A 481 -10.46 -5.70 26.66
C ASP A 481 -11.22 -6.29 25.46
N ARG A 482 -10.50 -7.04 24.61
CA ARG A 482 -11.17 -7.87 23.61
C ARG A 482 -11.98 -8.95 24.32
N LYS A 483 -13.27 -8.99 24.04
CA LYS A 483 -14.19 -9.94 24.64
C LYS A 483 -14.63 -10.96 23.61
N ILE A 484 -14.56 -12.23 23.98
CA ILE A 484 -15.08 -13.34 23.18
C ILE A 484 -16.05 -14.11 24.07
N VAL A 485 -17.25 -14.30 23.55
CA VAL A 485 -18.29 -15.07 24.22
C VAL A 485 -18.75 -16.17 23.28
N ASN A 486 -18.86 -17.38 23.81
CA ASN A 486 -19.30 -18.55 23.07
C ASN A 486 -20.48 -19.18 23.81
N SER A 487 -21.61 -19.31 23.13
CA SER A 487 -22.83 -19.90 23.64
C SER A 487 -23.26 -21.08 22.79
N ILE A 488 -23.92 -22.05 23.42
CA ILE A 488 -24.54 -23.18 22.76
C ILE A 488 -26.03 -22.83 22.59
N LEU A 489 -26.59 -23.14 21.44
CA LEU A 489 -28.02 -23.05 21.17
C LEU A 489 -28.63 -24.47 21.32
N ASP A 490 -29.63 -24.61 22.19
CA ASP A 490 -30.42 -25.83 22.29
C ASP A 490 -31.39 -25.98 21.08
N GLU A 491 -32.16 -27.08 21.09
CA GLU A 491 -33.16 -27.36 20.05
C GLU A 491 -34.25 -26.30 19.92
N ASN A 492 -34.50 -25.54 20.98
CA ASN A 492 -35.44 -24.42 20.99
C ASN A 492 -34.79 -23.08 20.67
N ARG A 493 -33.47 -23.08 20.31
CA ARG A 493 -32.62 -21.91 20.11
C ARG A 493 -32.42 -21.06 21.37
N THR A 494 -32.62 -21.65 22.55
CA THR A 494 -32.28 -21.04 23.82
C THR A 494 -30.77 -20.94 23.95
N GLU A 495 -30.26 -19.78 24.28
CA GLU A 495 -28.83 -19.54 24.41
C GLU A 495 -28.34 -19.98 25.78
N GLN A 496 -27.38 -20.90 25.80
CA GLN A 496 -26.72 -21.36 27.01
C GLN A 496 -25.22 -20.97 26.95
N PRO A 497 -24.71 -20.16 27.90
CA PRO A 497 -23.29 -19.88 27.96
C PRO A 497 -22.46 -21.18 27.98
N ASN A 498 -21.36 -21.20 27.22
CA ASN A 498 -20.44 -22.34 27.23
C ASN A 498 -19.52 -22.24 28.45
N TYR A 499 -19.69 -23.15 29.40
CA TYR A 499 -19.03 -23.13 30.72
C TYR A 499 -17.65 -23.78 30.76
N TYR A 500 -17.08 -24.16 29.61
CA TYR A 500 -15.69 -24.58 29.60
C TYR A 500 -14.77 -23.43 30.02
N VAL A 501 -13.78 -23.75 30.83
CA VAL A 501 -12.88 -22.87 31.58
C VAL A 501 -12.27 -21.70 30.78
N SER A 502 -12.40 -21.74 29.47
CA SER A 502 -11.89 -20.75 28.54
C SER A 502 -12.93 -19.78 27.97
N ASP A 503 -14.23 -19.97 28.26
CA ASP A 503 -15.29 -19.13 27.71
C ASP A 503 -16.24 -18.68 28.83
N PRO A 504 -16.58 -17.41 28.94
CA PRO A 504 -16.16 -16.24 28.17
C PRO A 504 -14.74 -15.79 28.48
N MET A 505 -14.11 -15.10 27.50
CA MET A 505 -12.70 -14.71 27.57
C MET A 505 -12.51 -13.21 27.40
N ARG A 506 -11.47 -12.68 28.06
CA ARG A 506 -10.98 -11.31 27.87
C ARG A 506 -9.50 -11.31 27.56
N TYR A 507 -9.12 -10.49 26.57
CA TYR A 507 -7.74 -10.33 26.15
C TYR A 507 -7.31 -8.89 26.26
N TYR A 508 -6.08 -8.69 26.66
CA TYR A 508 -5.39 -7.41 26.67
C TYR A 508 -4.04 -7.62 26.00
N GLN A 509 -3.78 -6.84 24.93
CA GLN A 509 -2.51 -6.93 24.20
C GLN A 509 -1.93 -5.53 23.99
N GLU A 510 -0.64 -5.42 24.13
CA GLU A 510 0.11 -4.22 23.81
C GLU A 510 1.41 -4.58 23.08
N LEU A 511 1.65 -3.90 21.94
CA LEU A 511 2.89 -3.93 21.23
C LEU A 511 3.46 -2.52 21.16
N LYS A 512 4.76 -2.40 21.37
CA LYS A 512 5.54 -1.18 21.14
C LYS A 512 6.71 -1.51 20.24
N ASP A 513 6.88 -0.74 19.17
CA ASP A 513 7.96 -0.88 18.20
C ASP A 513 8.65 0.47 18.04
N HIS A 514 9.95 0.52 18.37
CA HIS A 514 10.81 1.69 18.23
C HIS A 514 11.85 1.41 17.16
N SER A 515 12.05 2.35 16.24
CA SER A 515 13.13 2.27 15.27
C SER A 515 13.89 3.60 15.18
N ALA A 516 15.20 3.51 15.17
CA ALA A 516 16.10 4.62 14.93
C ALA A 516 17.01 4.27 13.75
N SER A 517 17.26 5.23 12.87
CA SER A 517 18.13 5.01 11.71
C SER A 517 19.00 6.23 11.42
N ILE A 518 20.16 5.97 10.87
CA ILE A 518 21.10 6.99 10.38
C ILE A 518 21.64 6.54 9.03
N ALA A 519 21.69 7.46 8.08
CA ALA A 519 22.27 7.24 6.76
C ALA A 519 23.17 8.43 6.41
N ALA A 520 24.27 8.15 5.74
CA ALA A 520 25.12 9.18 5.14
C ALA A 520 25.65 8.66 3.80
N ASN A 521 25.51 9.46 2.75
CA ASN A 521 25.93 9.13 1.40
C ASN A 521 26.83 10.22 0.85
N TYR A 522 27.82 9.84 0.06
CA TYR A 522 28.73 10.71 -0.65
C TYR A 522 28.77 10.35 -2.12
N GLU A 523 28.62 11.34 -2.98
CA GLU A 523 28.74 11.22 -4.43
C GLU A 523 29.86 12.11 -4.93
N HIS A 524 30.75 11.56 -5.77
CA HIS A 524 31.79 12.29 -6.46
C HIS A 524 31.70 12.07 -7.97
N LYS A 525 31.62 13.16 -8.74
CA LYS A 525 31.57 13.14 -10.20
C LYS A 525 32.96 13.39 -10.76
N PHE A 526 33.42 12.45 -11.60
CA PHE A 526 34.67 12.61 -12.36
C PHE A 526 34.33 13.10 -13.78
N THR A 527 35.14 14.02 -14.28
CA THR A 527 35.08 14.41 -15.69
C THR A 527 36.34 13.87 -16.36
N VAL A 528 36.21 12.73 -17.06
CA VAL A 528 37.35 12.08 -17.76
C VAL A 528 37.39 12.56 -19.21
N SER A 529 36.22 12.68 -19.86
CA SER A 529 36.07 13.24 -21.19
C SER A 529 34.63 13.71 -21.40
N ASP A 530 34.34 14.45 -22.49
CA ASP A 530 32.99 14.90 -22.84
C ASP A 530 31.98 13.76 -22.97
N ARG A 531 32.45 12.54 -23.25
CA ARG A 531 31.60 11.35 -23.39
C ARG A 531 31.63 10.40 -22.19
N PHE A 532 32.55 10.59 -21.26
CA PHE A 532 32.69 9.68 -20.10
C PHE A 532 32.86 10.46 -18.82
N ALA A 533 31.79 10.44 -18.00
CA ALA A 533 31.72 11.14 -16.73
C ALA A 533 31.23 10.17 -15.62
N PRO A 534 32.13 9.32 -15.11
CA PRO A 534 31.74 8.35 -14.07
C PRO A 534 31.46 9.05 -12.74
N VAL A 535 30.56 8.47 -11.96
CA VAL A 535 30.18 8.94 -10.64
C VAL A 535 30.43 7.83 -9.62
N LEU A 536 31.26 8.11 -8.63
CA LEU A 536 31.50 7.21 -7.51
C LEU A 536 30.54 7.57 -6.37
N ASN A 537 29.81 6.59 -5.86
CA ASN A 537 28.96 6.71 -4.69
C ASN A 537 29.45 5.77 -3.59
N GLY A 538 29.37 6.24 -2.36
CA GLY A 538 29.60 5.43 -1.18
C GLY A 538 28.72 5.91 -0.04
N GLY A 539 28.35 5.02 0.85
CA GLY A 539 27.54 5.41 1.98
C GLY A 539 27.52 4.38 3.08
N VAL A 540 27.06 4.83 4.24
CA VAL A 540 26.86 4.03 5.43
C VAL A 540 25.42 4.14 5.91
N TYR A 541 24.92 3.08 6.52
CA TYR A 541 23.59 3.00 7.09
C TYR A 541 23.63 2.26 8.41
N GLY A 542 22.95 2.77 9.42
CA GLY A 542 22.75 2.12 10.69
C GLY A 542 21.26 2.12 11.07
N GLU A 543 20.77 1.02 11.62
CA GLU A 543 19.40 0.87 12.12
C GLU A 543 19.40 0.09 13.42
N TYR A 544 18.61 0.55 14.37
CA TYR A 544 18.28 -0.18 15.59
C TYR A 544 16.77 -0.21 15.76
N LYS A 545 16.23 -1.41 15.99
CA LYS A 545 14.81 -1.63 16.29
C LYS A 545 14.68 -2.35 17.61
N SER A 546 13.69 -1.94 18.41
CA SER A 546 13.34 -2.61 19.66
C SER A 546 11.83 -2.81 19.68
N ARG A 547 11.40 -4.04 19.92
CA ARG A 547 10.00 -4.42 20.01
C ARG A 547 9.71 -5.08 21.33
N THR A 548 8.65 -4.66 21.99
CA THR A 548 8.08 -5.33 23.16
C THR A 548 6.64 -5.71 22.86
N PHE A 549 6.28 -6.91 23.22
CA PHE A 549 4.92 -7.42 23.13
C PHE A 549 4.54 -8.07 24.46
N ALA A 550 3.35 -7.78 24.93
CA ALA A 550 2.77 -8.40 26.11
C ALA A 550 1.27 -8.63 25.91
N ALA A 551 0.80 -9.79 26.27
CA ALA A 551 -0.62 -10.12 26.29
C ALA A 551 -1.01 -10.68 27.67
N ARG A 552 -2.28 -10.42 28.05
CA ARG A 552 -2.90 -11.04 29.23
C ARG A 552 -4.23 -11.65 28.83
N ARG A 553 -4.49 -12.85 29.31
CA ARG A 553 -5.68 -13.62 29.00
C ARG A 553 -6.43 -13.98 30.28
N PHE A 554 -7.74 -13.77 30.25
CA PHE A 554 -8.59 -14.07 31.37
C PHE A 554 -9.83 -14.84 30.88
N GLY A 555 -10.18 -15.90 31.66
CA GLY A 555 -11.45 -16.58 31.55
C GLY A 555 -12.28 -16.36 32.80
N TYR A 556 -13.50 -16.82 32.83
CA TYR A 556 -14.38 -16.75 33.99
C TYR A 556 -14.69 -18.14 34.52
N ASN A 557 -14.57 -18.29 35.82
CA ASN A 557 -15.11 -19.46 36.51
C ASN A 557 -16.58 -19.15 36.86
N LEU A 558 -17.45 -20.04 36.43
CA LEU A 558 -18.87 -19.98 36.73
C LEU A 558 -19.18 -21.15 37.71
N LEU A 559 -19.26 -20.85 39.02
CA LEU A 559 -19.56 -21.87 40.05
C LEU A 559 -21.05 -21.84 40.38
N GLY A 560 -21.59 -23.01 40.58
CA GLY A 560 -22.97 -23.21 41.02
C GLY A 560 -23.52 -24.58 40.59
N SER A 561 -24.42 -25.12 41.36
CA SER A 561 -25.06 -26.43 41.14
C SER A 561 -26.10 -26.32 40.02
N GLY A 562 -25.63 -26.45 38.77
CA GLY A 562 -26.50 -26.56 37.61
C GLY A 562 -26.28 -25.50 36.57
N TYR A 563 -25.98 -25.94 35.36
CA TYR A 563 -25.85 -25.09 34.15
C TYR A 563 -27.15 -24.37 33.81
N ASP A 564 -28.29 -24.88 34.28
CA ASP A 564 -29.62 -24.31 34.03
C ASP A 564 -29.88 -22.97 34.75
N ARG A 565 -29.04 -22.64 35.75
CA ARG A 565 -29.23 -21.40 36.54
C ARG A 565 -28.95 -20.14 35.77
N TYR A 566 -28.14 -20.20 34.71
CA TYR A 566 -27.72 -19.06 33.89
C TYR A 566 -28.21 -19.19 32.45
N ALA A 567 -29.07 -20.17 32.15
CA ALA A 567 -29.72 -20.28 30.86
C ALA A 567 -30.56 -19.05 30.60
N ASP A 568 -30.52 -18.49 29.37
CA ASP A 568 -31.25 -17.32 28.93
C ASP A 568 -30.87 -15.98 29.59
N TRP A 569 -29.79 -15.94 30.39
CA TRP A 569 -29.33 -14.68 30.93
C TRP A 569 -28.61 -13.84 29.89
N ASP A 570 -28.97 -12.55 29.79
CA ASP A 570 -28.14 -11.57 29.09
C ASP A 570 -26.76 -11.50 29.78
N TYR A 571 -25.69 -11.38 29.02
CA TYR A 571 -24.33 -11.25 29.56
C TYR A 571 -24.17 -10.03 30.48
N THR A 572 -24.98 -8.98 30.33
CA THR A 572 -25.01 -7.83 31.22
C THR A 572 -25.55 -8.23 32.61
N GLU A 573 -26.60 -9.06 32.65
CA GLU A 573 -27.15 -9.62 33.89
C GLU A 573 -26.21 -10.65 34.51
N LEU A 574 -25.62 -11.53 33.67
CA LEU A 574 -24.71 -12.56 34.12
C LEU A 574 -23.50 -11.98 34.87
N PHE A 575 -22.91 -10.93 34.32
CA PHE A 575 -21.74 -10.26 34.89
C PHE A 575 -22.07 -9.02 35.72
N ALA A 576 -23.31 -8.87 36.21
CA ALA A 576 -23.64 -7.85 37.17
C ALA A 576 -22.87 -8.05 38.50
N ASP A 577 -22.57 -6.97 39.19
CA ASP A 577 -21.72 -6.97 40.40
C ASP A 577 -22.21 -7.92 41.49
N GLU A 578 -23.52 -8.12 41.63
CA GLU A 578 -24.14 -9.05 42.56
C GLU A 578 -23.88 -10.55 42.26
N ASN A 579 -23.50 -10.83 41.03
CA ASN A 579 -23.13 -12.20 40.60
C ASN A 579 -21.63 -12.45 40.67
N ILE A 580 -20.83 -11.43 40.93
CA ILE A 580 -19.38 -11.56 41.01
C ILE A 580 -18.95 -11.79 42.46
N SER A 581 -18.65 -13.04 42.81
CA SER A 581 -18.18 -13.46 44.12
C SER A 581 -17.40 -14.77 44.02
N ALA A 582 -16.68 -15.14 45.09
CA ALA A 582 -15.89 -16.36 45.12
C ALA A 582 -16.70 -17.64 44.96
N ASP A 583 -17.99 -17.60 45.35
CA ASP A 583 -18.94 -18.72 45.29
C ASP A 583 -19.86 -18.69 44.04
N LYS A 584 -19.73 -17.68 43.17
CA LYS A 584 -20.52 -17.56 41.95
C LYS A 584 -19.63 -17.42 40.72
N ILE A 585 -19.33 -16.15 40.33
CA ILE A 585 -18.57 -15.82 39.14
C ILE A 585 -17.34 -15.01 39.53
N TRP A 586 -16.19 -15.40 39.04
CA TRP A 586 -14.96 -14.68 39.22
C TRP A 586 -13.99 -14.94 38.07
N MET A 587 -13.11 -13.99 37.80
CA MET A 587 -12.15 -14.03 36.70
C MET A 587 -10.90 -14.83 37.11
N ARG A 588 -10.44 -15.68 36.22
CA ARG A 588 -9.20 -16.43 36.35
C ARG A 588 -8.24 -16.00 35.23
N GLU A 589 -7.01 -15.76 35.59
CA GLU A 589 -5.96 -15.49 34.61
C GLU A 589 -5.45 -16.81 34.00
N THR A 590 -5.37 -16.83 32.66
CA THR A 590 -4.83 -17.95 31.88
C THR A 590 -3.58 -17.54 31.09
N THR A 591 -3.01 -16.38 31.44
CA THR A 591 -1.76 -15.88 30.86
C THR A 591 -0.61 -16.82 31.19
N THR A 592 0.25 -17.08 30.22
CA THR A 592 1.50 -17.83 30.37
C THR A 592 2.69 -16.93 30.07
N ASN A 593 3.88 -17.30 30.49
CA ASN A 593 5.10 -16.51 30.20
C ASN A 593 5.34 -16.38 28.68
N SER A 594 4.87 -17.35 27.88
CA SER A 594 4.96 -17.28 26.42
C SER A 594 4.12 -16.18 25.76
N ASP A 595 3.19 -15.57 26.53
CA ASP A 595 2.34 -14.46 26.04
C ASP A 595 3.07 -13.11 25.96
N SER A 596 4.35 -13.07 26.28
CA SER A 596 5.19 -11.86 26.24
C SER A 596 6.55 -12.15 25.66
N TYR A 597 7.10 -11.18 24.92
CA TYR A 597 8.47 -11.24 24.42
C TYR A 597 9.07 -9.86 24.24
N THR A 598 10.40 -9.82 24.21
CA THR A 598 11.19 -8.66 23.79
C THR A 598 12.09 -9.04 22.63
N SER A 599 12.27 -8.16 21.69
CA SER A 599 13.14 -8.38 20.53
C SER A 599 13.90 -7.11 20.19
N GLU A 600 15.13 -7.27 19.79
CA GLU A 600 16.01 -6.21 19.31
C GLU A 600 16.62 -6.61 17.97
N ASN A 601 16.76 -5.64 17.10
CA ASN A 601 17.38 -5.82 15.79
C ASN A 601 18.38 -4.70 15.56
N MET A 602 19.59 -5.05 15.15
CA MET A 602 20.62 -4.10 14.76
C MET A 602 21.10 -4.41 13.35
N LEU A 603 21.09 -3.40 12.48
CA LEU A 603 21.60 -3.47 11.11
C LEU A 603 22.64 -2.38 10.91
N GLY A 604 23.87 -2.79 10.54
CA GLY A 604 24.92 -1.90 10.06
C GLY A 604 25.25 -2.22 8.62
N ALA A 605 25.31 -1.21 7.74
CA ALA A 605 25.63 -1.43 6.35
C ALA A 605 26.57 -0.37 5.79
N ALA A 606 27.39 -0.79 4.81
CA ALA A 606 28.20 0.09 4.00
C ALA A 606 28.10 -0.35 2.54
N TYR A 607 28.16 0.61 1.61
CA TYR A 607 28.16 0.31 0.20
C TYR A 607 29.11 1.21 -0.59
N VAL A 608 29.53 0.70 -1.74
CA VAL A 608 30.21 1.46 -2.78
C VAL A 608 29.60 1.08 -4.13
N SER A 609 29.39 2.09 -4.98
CA SER A 609 28.93 1.88 -6.36
C SER A 609 29.56 2.89 -7.31
N ALA A 610 29.71 2.47 -8.57
CA ALA A 610 30.22 3.29 -9.65
C ALA A 610 29.13 3.39 -10.73
N LYS A 611 28.65 4.61 -11.00
CA LYS A 611 27.80 4.91 -12.14
C LYS A 611 28.69 5.28 -13.31
N LEU A 612 28.64 4.48 -14.35
CA LEU A 612 29.44 4.64 -15.58
C LEU A 612 28.52 5.19 -16.66
N ASN A 613 28.73 6.45 -17.02
CA ASN A 613 27.94 7.14 -18.05
C ASN A 613 28.81 7.29 -19.30
N TYR A 614 28.43 6.67 -20.41
CA TYR A 614 29.11 6.80 -21.70
C TYR A 614 28.22 7.50 -22.72
N GLY A 615 28.39 8.80 -22.82
CA GLY A 615 27.50 9.68 -23.57
C GLY A 615 26.06 9.58 -23.08
N GLU A 616 25.12 9.74 -24.00
CA GLU A 616 23.70 9.51 -23.71
C GLU A 616 23.25 8.06 -23.97
N VAL A 617 24.16 7.19 -24.41
CA VAL A 617 23.84 5.88 -24.96
C VAL A 617 23.83 4.79 -23.88
N LEU A 618 24.88 4.71 -23.06
CA LEU A 618 25.04 3.64 -22.10
C LEU A 618 25.26 4.20 -20.69
N ASN A 619 24.43 3.76 -19.78
CA ASN A 619 24.55 4.06 -18.36
C ASN A 619 24.53 2.76 -17.57
N ALA A 620 25.48 2.57 -16.67
CA ALA A 620 25.56 1.39 -15.82
C ALA A 620 25.83 1.79 -14.37
N ASN A 621 25.24 1.09 -13.41
CA ASN A 621 25.58 1.20 -12.00
C ASN A 621 26.02 -0.18 -11.50
N ILE A 622 27.25 -0.26 -11.04
CA ILE A 622 27.85 -1.50 -10.51
C ILE A 622 28.24 -1.22 -9.08
N GLY A 623 27.80 -2.05 -8.15
CA GLY A 623 28.11 -1.83 -6.76
C GLY A 623 27.96 -3.06 -5.90
N VAL A 624 28.44 -2.94 -4.68
CA VAL A 624 28.31 -3.95 -3.64
C VAL A 624 27.92 -3.26 -2.34
N ARG A 625 27.03 -3.91 -1.61
CA ARG A 625 26.59 -3.54 -0.26
C ARG A 625 26.95 -4.67 0.70
N MET A 626 27.53 -4.33 1.83
CA MET A 626 27.74 -5.23 2.95
C MET A 626 26.71 -4.88 4.04
N GLU A 627 26.10 -5.89 4.64
CA GLU A 627 25.22 -5.72 5.80
C GLU A 627 25.64 -6.67 6.93
N TYR A 628 25.86 -6.09 8.12
CA TYR A 628 25.90 -6.81 9.38
C TYR A 628 24.52 -6.73 10.02
N TYR A 629 23.97 -7.86 10.38
CA TYR A 629 22.65 -7.97 10.98
C TYR A 629 22.70 -8.81 12.23
N GLN A 630 22.04 -8.35 13.30
CA GLN A 630 21.85 -9.10 14.53
C GLN A 630 20.38 -9.03 14.94
N LEU A 631 19.79 -10.18 15.22
CA LEU A 631 18.45 -10.34 15.79
C LEU A 631 18.60 -11.00 17.15
N LYS A 632 18.13 -10.32 18.21
CA LYS A 632 17.97 -10.87 19.54
C LYS A 632 16.50 -11.00 19.89
N MET A 633 16.13 -12.05 20.59
CA MET A 633 14.80 -12.25 21.13
C MET A 633 14.87 -12.99 22.44
N ASP A 634 14.12 -12.51 23.42
CA ASP A 634 13.94 -13.12 24.72
C ASP A 634 12.45 -13.39 24.92
N GLY A 635 12.12 -14.63 25.29
CA GLY A 635 10.76 -15.09 25.49
C GLY A 635 10.74 -16.47 26.15
N TYR A 636 9.62 -17.16 26.01
CA TYR A 636 9.44 -18.53 26.53
C TYR A 636 8.89 -19.45 25.44
N SER A 637 9.15 -20.74 25.57
CA SER A 637 8.55 -21.78 24.76
C SER A 637 7.02 -21.74 24.82
N SER A 638 6.34 -22.35 23.87
CA SER A 638 4.87 -22.35 23.78
C SER A 638 4.18 -22.92 25.03
N ASP A 639 4.85 -23.74 25.83
CA ASP A 639 4.38 -24.25 27.12
C ASP A 639 4.51 -23.24 28.27
N GLY A 640 5.18 -22.10 28.03
CA GLY A 640 5.40 -21.01 28.99
C GLY A 640 6.40 -21.34 30.10
N THR A 641 7.14 -22.46 30.02
CA THR A 641 8.03 -22.92 31.10
C THR A 641 9.51 -22.71 30.79
N THR A 642 9.93 -22.97 29.57
CA THR A 642 11.34 -22.92 29.16
C THR A 642 11.69 -21.56 28.57
N PRO A 643 12.67 -20.83 29.17
CA PRO A 643 13.17 -19.60 28.57
C PRO A 643 13.80 -19.86 27.19
N VAL A 644 13.51 -18.99 26.23
CA VAL A 644 14.05 -19.05 24.88
C VAL A 644 14.83 -17.76 24.62
N HIS A 645 16.11 -17.90 24.27
CA HIS A 645 16.98 -16.82 23.89
C HIS A 645 17.51 -17.03 22.49
N LEU A 646 17.28 -16.08 21.60
CA LEU A 646 17.79 -16.08 20.24
C LEU A 646 18.81 -14.94 20.08
N ASP A 647 19.99 -15.23 19.52
CA ASP A 647 21.00 -14.23 19.12
C ASP A 647 21.59 -14.65 17.76
N ASN A 648 20.89 -14.29 16.68
CA ASN A 648 21.29 -14.61 15.33
C ASN A 648 22.07 -13.45 14.72
N LYS A 649 23.29 -13.75 14.23
CA LYS A 649 24.18 -12.79 13.59
C LYS A 649 24.53 -13.23 12.18
N THR A 650 24.47 -12.32 11.23
CA THR A 650 24.94 -12.56 9.86
C THR A 650 25.70 -11.38 9.31
N THR A 651 26.65 -11.66 8.41
CA THR A 651 27.36 -10.65 7.63
C THR A 651 27.31 -11.09 6.17
N ASP A 652 26.65 -10.31 5.35
CA ASP A 652 26.34 -10.68 3.99
C ASP A 652 26.76 -9.60 3.00
N PHE A 653 27.08 -10.02 1.75
CA PHE A 653 27.42 -9.15 0.64
C PHE A 653 26.38 -9.26 -0.46
N PHE A 654 25.95 -8.10 -0.96
CA PHE A 654 24.88 -7.94 -1.95
C PHE A 654 25.41 -7.20 -3.18
N PRO A 655 25.97 -7.92 -4.16
CA PRO A 655 26.35 -7.33 -5.44
C PRO A 655 25.14 -6.94 -6.25
N SER A 656 25.25 -5.85 -7.01
CA SER A 656 24.23 -5.40 -7.94
C SER A 656 24.83 -4.77 -9.20
N VAL A 657 24.16 -5.00 -10.33
CA VAL A 657 24.49 -4.39 -11.62
C VAL A 657 23.19 -3.95 -12.27
N ASN A 658 23.10 -2.67 -12.62
CA ASN A 658 21.95 -2.10 -13.32
C ASN A 658 22.47 -1.37 -14.57
N VAL A 659 21.98 -1.73 -15.74
CA VAL A 659 22.39 -1.18 -17.04
C VAL A 659 21.19 -0.60 -17.75
N ALA A 660 21.36 0.59 -18.30
CA ALA A 660 20.38 1.24 -19.16
C ALA A 660 21.05 1.60 -20.50
N TYR A 661 20.51 1.06 -21.59
CA TYR A 661 20.99 1.30 -22.94
C TYR A 661 19.94 2.06 -23.75
N ASN A 662 20.24 3.30 -24.08
CA ASN A 662 19.39 4.17 -24.88
C ASN A 662 19.57 3.83 -26.37
N LEU A 663 18.63 3.13 -26.96
CA LEU A 663 18.58 2.85 -28.39
C LEU A 663 18.33 4.12 -29.20
N SER A 664 17.60 5.05 -28.63
CA SER A 664 17.35 6.41 -29.13
C SER A 664 16.82 7.27 -27.98
N GLN A 665 16.55 8.53 -28.24
CA GLN A 665 15.91 9.42 -27.25
C GLN A 665 14.54 8.92 -26.76
N LYS A 666 13.85 8.04 -27.52
CA LYS A 666 12.52 7.50 -27.17
C LYS A 666 12.54 6.04 -26.72
N HIS A 667 13.61 5.30 -26.97
CA HIS A 667 13.69 3.85 -26.77
C HIS A 667 14.84 3.50 -25.84
N LEU A 668 14.55 2.77 -24.80
CA LEU A 668 15.47 2.39 -23.73
C LEU A 668 15.31 0.92 -23.38
N VAL A 669 16.43 0.21 -23.20
CA VAL A 669 16.48 -1.15 -22.66
C VAL A 669 17.21 -1.12 -21.33
N ARG A 670 16.65 -1.76 -20.32
CA ARG A 670 17.27 -1.97 -19.01
C ARG A 670 17.52 -3.44 -18.76
N ALA A 671 18.66 -3.72 -18.17
CA ALA A 671 18.99 -5.03 -17.61
C ALA A 671 19.48 -4.83 -16.17
N ALA A 672 19.03 -5.66 -15.25
CA ALA A 672 19.45 -5.60 -13.87
C ALA A 672 19.70 -7.00 -13.30
N TYR A 673 20.72 -7.10 -12.46
CA TYR A 673 20.99 -8.23 -11.59
C TYR A 673 21.28 -7.72 -10.18
N GLY A 674 20.79 -8.42 -9.18
CA GLY A 674 21.19 -8.16 -7.80
C GLY A 674 20.73 -9.24 -6.84
N ARG A 675 21.57 -9.45 -5.82
CA ARG A 675 21.25 -10.34 -4.71
C ARG A 675 20.54 -9.57 -3.62
N SER A 676 19.57 -10.22 -2.97
CA SER A 676 18.80 -9.68 -1.86
C SER A 676 18.59 -10.73 -0.77
N VAL A 677 18.16 -10.31 0.39
CA VAL A 677 17.88 -11.16 1.54
C VAL A 677 16.44 -10.95 2.00
N ASN A 678 15.86 -11.98 2.59
CA ASN A 678 14.62 -11.90 3.32
C ASN A 678 14.82 -12.57 4.68
N ARG A 679 14.82 -11.75 5.73
CA ARG A 679 15.12 -12.17 7.10
C ARG A 679 13.86 -12.63 7.81
N PRO A 680 13.94 -13.58 8.77
CA PRO A 680 12.82 -13.91 9.64
C PRO A 680 12.29 -12.67 10.36
N GLU A 681 10.99 -12.57 10.48
CA GLU A 681 10.32 -11.52 11.24
C GLU A 681 10.22 -11.87 12.71
N PHE A 682 10.09 -10.87 13.59
CA PHE A 682 9.98 -11.12 15.03
C PHE A 682 8.87 -12.14 15.35
N ARG A 683 7.71 -12.00 14.74
CA ARG A 683 6.56 -12.87 14.99
C ARG A 683 6.79 -14.31 14.49
N GLU A 684 7.55 -14.47 13.42
CA GLU A 684 7.82 -15.78 12.84
C GLU A 684 8.79 -16.62 13.68
N VAL A 685 9.65 -15.99 14.49
CA VAL A 685 10.60 -16.67 15.36
C VAL A 685 10.10 -16.82 16.80
N VAL A 686 9.10 -16.04 17.21
CA VAL A 686 8.60 -16.09 18.59
C VAL A 686 7.64 -17.26 18.80
N PRO A 687 7.86 -18.15 19.77
CA PRO A 687 7.00 -19.31 20.04
C PRO A 687 5.67 -18.96 20.75
N TYR A 688 5.25 -17.68 20.73
CA TYR A 688 3.94 -17.26 21.24
C TYR A 688 2.80 -17.83 20.40
N VAL A 689 1.80 -18.40 21.06
CA VAL A 689 0.60 -18.93 20.42
C VAL A 689 -0.48 -17.85 20.37
N TYR A 690 -0.84 -17.40 19.18
CA TYR A 690 -1.89 -16.43 18.94
C TYR A 690 -3.12 -17.10 18.32
N PHE A 691 -4.31 -16.85 18.88
CA PHE A 691 -5.57 -17.30 18.31
C PHE A 691 -6.12 -16.28 17.32
N ASN A 692 -6.22 -16.69 16.07
CA ASN A 692 -6.85 -15.93 15.00
C ASN A 692 -8.35 -16.31 14.92
N PHE A 693 -9.23 -15.38 15.32
CA PHE A 693 -10.67 -15.60 15.35
C PHE A 693 -11.27 -15.84 13.95
N GLU A 694 -10.75 -15.15 12.93
CA GLU A 694 -11.26 -15.26 11.56
C GLU A 694 -11.00 -16.63 10.96
N ARG A 695 -9.78 -17.15 11.15
CA ARG A 695 -9.37 -18.48 10.69
C ARG A 695 -9.80 -19.61 11.65
N ASP A 696 -10.25 -19.28 12.86
CA ASP A 696 -10.49 -20.22 13.97
C ASP A 696 -9.28 -21.13 14.20
N ALA A 697 -8.09 -20.56 14.21
CA ALA A 697 -6.81 -21.27 14.24
C ALA A 697 -5.75 -20.58 15.11
N ASN A 698 -4.81 -21.35 15.61
CA ASN A 698 -3.62 -20.85 16.30
C ASN A 698 -2.49 -20.61 15.32
N ILE A 699 -1.66 -19.60 15.61
CA ILE A 699 -0.43 -19.28 14.87
C ILE A 699 0.72 -19.30 15.88
N VAL A 700 1.80 -20.02 15.57
CA VAL A 700 3.01 -20.12 16.41
C VAL A 700 4.26 -19.91 15.57
N GLY A 701 5.25 -19.17 16.12
CA GLY A 701 6.53 -18.95 15.44
C GLY A 701 7.49 -20.14 15.57
N ASN A 702 8.57 -20.12 14.79
CA ASN A 702 9.63 -21.11 14.75
C ASN A 702 11.00 -20.46 14.92
N THR A 703 11.67 -20.77 16.02
CA THR A 703 13.01 -20.22 16.38
C THR A 703 14.14 -20.70 15.46
N GLU A 704 13.93 -21.76 14.68
CA GLU A 704 14.96 -22.36 13.81
C GLU A 704 15.04 -21.73 12.42
N LEU A 705 14.23 -20.70 12.14
CA LEU A 705 14.21 -20.04 10.85
C LEU A 705 15.54 -19.41 10.48
N LYS A 706 15.92 -19.59 9.20
CA LYS A 706 17.12 -19.04 8.58
C LYS A 706 16.78 -17.89 7.64
N ASN A 707 17.77 -17.05 7.32
CA ASN A 707 17.65 -16.06 6.27
C ASN A 707 17.40 -16.72 4.91
N ALA A 708 16.44 -16.18 4.17
CA ALA A 708 16.23 -16.53 2.77
C ALA A 708 17.00 -15.56 1.87
N TYR A 709 17.62 -16.06 0.81
CA TYR A 709 18.34 -15.24 -0.17
C TYR A 709 17.67 -15.33 -1.53
N ALA A 710 17.71 -14.24 -2.29
CA ALA A 710 17.16 -14.23 -3.64
C ALA A 710 18.15 -13.60 -4.63
N ASP A 711 18.33 -14.27 -5.76
CA ASP A 711 18.99 -13.74 -6.94
C ASP A 711 17.91 -13.22 -7.90
N ASN A 712 18.03 -11.95 -8.28
CA ASN A 712 17.02 -11.24 -9.07
C ASN A 712 17.61 -10.83 -10.41
N ILE A 713 16.91 -11.13 -11.49
CA ILE A 713 17.26 -10.74 -12.87
C ILE A 713 16.06 -10.04 -13.48
N ASP A 714 16.30 -8.89 -14.09
CA ASP A 714 15.28 -8.06 -14.74
C ASP A 714 15.75 -7.66 -16.15
N LEU A 715 14.82 -7.67 -17.09
CA LEU A 715 15.00 -7.10 -18.43
C LEU A 715 13.74 -6.30 -18.78
N ARG A 716 13.90 -5.02 -19.18
CA ARG A 716 12.78 -4.14 -19.49
C ARG A 716 13.08 -3.28 -20.71
N TYR A 717 12.15 -3.23 -21.63
CA TYR A 717 12.12 -2.29 -22.75
C TYR A 717 11.12 -1.18 -22.43
N GLU A 718 11.52 0.05 -22.73
CA GLU A 718 10.72 1.26 -22.46
C GLU A 718 10.65 2.11 -23.74
N PHE A 719 9.46 2.56 -24.07
CA PHE A 719 9.18 3.47 -25.18
C PHE A 719 8.44 4.71 -24.68
N TYR A 720 8.98 5.86 -24.95
CA TYR A 720 8.46 7.19 -24.58
C TYR A 720 8.04 7.94 -25.84
N PRO A 721 6.83 7.70 -26.39
CA PRO A 721 6.40 8.27 -27.65
C PRO A 721 6.27 9.78 -27.64
N ALA A 722 5.72 10.35 -26.55
CA ALA A 722 5.53 11.79 -26.35
C ALA A 722 5.58 12.13 -24.85
N ALA A 723 5.53 13.43 -24.54
CA ALA A 723 5.48 13.94 -23.16
C ALA A 723 4.30 13.34 -22.39
N GLY A 724 4.57 12.78 -21.21
CA GLY A 724 3.55 12.13 -20.37
C GLY A 724 3.10 10.74 -20.83
N GLU A 725 3.68 10.19 -21.90
CA GLU A 725 3.37 8.88 -22.44
C GLU A 725 4.50 7.88 -22.18
N MET A 726 4.12 6.65 -21.91
CA MET A 726 5.07 5.57 -21.65
C MET A 726 4.44 4.24 -22.02
N ILE A 727 5.21 3.40 -22.71
CA ILE A 727 4.88 1.99 -22.96
C ILE A 727 6.07 1.17 -22.54
N THR A 728 5.88 0.26 -21.60
CA THR A 728 6.97 -0.61 -21.14
C THR A 728 6.53 -2.06 -21.14
N ILE A 729 7.47 -2.92 -21.51
CA ILE A 729 7.35 -4.36 -21.35
C ILE A 729 8.59 -4.87 -20.65
N GLY A 730 8.41 -5.65 -19.59
CA GLY A 730 9.51 -6.20 -18.80
C GLY A 730 9.30 -7.65 -18.45
N GLY A 731 10.40 -8.40 -18.36
CA GLY A 731 10.45 -9.75 -17.82
C GLY A 731 11.33 -9.76 -16.57
N PHE A 732 11.00 -10.61 -15.61
CA PHE A 732 11.84 -10.83 -14.44
C PHE A 732 11.92 -12.32 -14.10
N TYR A 733 13.03 -12.70 -13.48
CA TYR A 733 13.27 -14.02 -12.89
C TYR A 733 13.88 -13.85 -11.50
N LYS A 734 13.39 -14.63 -10.54
CA LYS A 734 13.89 -14.65 -9.16
C LYS A 734 14.07 -16.09 -8.71
N HIS A 735 15.23 -16.39 -8.16
CA HIS A 735 15.54 -17.67 -7.55
C HIS A 735 15.77 -17.47 -6.05
N PHE A 736 15.00 -18.16 -5.22
CA PHE A 736 15.08 -18.11 -3.76
C PHE A 736 15.77 -19.36 -3.23
N LYS A 737 16.68 -19.17 -2.31
CA LYS A 737 17.26 -20.19 -1.46
C LYS A 737 16.69 -20.04 -0.05
N ASP A 738 16.25 -21.14 0.56
CA ASP A 738 15.67 -21.19 1.90
C ASP A 738 14.48 -20.23 2.10
N PRO A 739 13.51 -20.09 1.17
CA PRO A 739 12.39 -19.17 1.35
C PRO A 739 11.57 -19.58 2.57
N ILE A 740 11.10 -18.58 3.33
CA ILE A 740 10.27 -18.82 4.52
C ILE A 740 8.81 -18.88 4.08
N GLU A 741 8.16 -20.01 4.39
CA GLU A 741 6.77 -20.26 4.02
C GLU A 741 5.93 -20.58 5.25
N GLU A 742 4.67 -20.12 5.24
CA GLU A 742 3.68 -20.55 6.20
C GLU A 742 3.33 -22.03 5.90
N THR A 743 3.28 -22.82 6.95
CA THR A 743 2.92 -24.24 6.90
C THR A 743 1.85 -24.52 7.96
N TYR A 744 1.14 -25.58 7.76
CA TYR A 744 0.07 -25.98 8.65
C TYR A 744 0.48 -27.23 9.43
N ASN A 745 0.08 -27.29 10.69
CA ASN A 745 0.23 -28.47 11.54
C ASN A 745 -1.06 -28.71 12.32
N GLU A 746 -1.54 -29.95 12.34
CA GLU A 746 -2.67 -30.32 13.15
C GLU A 746 -2.17 -30.66 14.56
N ALA A 747 -2.38 -29.76 15.52
CA ALA A 747 -1.99 -29.95 16.90
C ALA A 747 -3.21 -30.27 17.77
N GLY A 748 -3.39 -31.53 18.10
CA GLY A 748 -4.49 -31.96 18.95
C GLY A 748 -5.87 -31.71 18.34
N SER A 749 -6.71 -30.93 19.01
CA SER A 749 -8.08 -30.62 18.56
C SER A 749 -8.18 -29.34 17.74
N GLY A 750 -7.07 -28.62 17.46
CA GLY A 750 -7.06 -27.29 16.84
C GLY A 750 -6.26 -27.19 15.57
N LEU A 751 -6.60 -26.18 14.74
CA LEU A 751 -5.81 -25.77 13.59
C LEU A 751 -4.63 -24.94 14.07
N GLN A 752 -3.41 -25.26 13.61
CA GLN A 752 -2.21 -24.51 13.96
C GLN A 752 -1.35 -24.22 12.73
N TYR A 753 -1.02 -22.96 12.52
CA TYR A 753 -0.08 -22.50 11.51
C TYR A 753 1.28 -22.18 12.14
N THR A 754 2.36 -22.46 11.40
CA THR A 754 3.73 -22.15 11.75
C THR A 754 4.52 -21.75 10.50
N TYR A 755 5.85 -21.57 10.63
CA TYR A 755 6.72 -21.15 9.54
C TYR A 755 7.91 -22.08 9.41
N HIS A 756 8.28 -22.41 8.16
CA HIS A 756 9.47 -23.20 7.85
C HIS A 756 10.22 -22.64 6.65
N ASN A 757 11.52 -22.92 6.57
CA ASN A 757 12.28 -22.68 5.36
C ASN A 757 12.02 -23.81 4.37
N ALA A 758 11.48 -23.50 3.21
CA ALA A 758 11.41 -24.43 2.09
C ALA A 758 12.80 -24.54 1.42
N LYS A 759 13.04 -25.55 0.60
CA LYS A 759 14.32 -25.79 -0.07
C LYS A 759 14.69 -24.66 -1.03
N ASN A 760 13.80 -24.34 -1.96
CA ASN A 760 13.95 -23.25 -2.91
C ASN A 760 12.59 -22.80 -3.45
N ALA A 761 12.58 -21.62 -4.04
CA ALA A 761 11.45 -21.15 -4.85
C ALA A 761 11.95 -20.43 -6.09
N GLU A 762 11.13 -20.46 -7.13
CA GLU A 762 11.37 -19.75 -8.37
C GLU A 762 10.14 -18.90 -8.71
N THR A 763 10.39 -17.70 -9.21
CA THR A 763 9.33 -16.83 -9.70
C THR A 763 9.79 -16.18 -10.99
N PHE A 764 8.96 -16.22 -12.03
CA PHE A 764 9.18 -15.44 -13.24
C PHE A 764 7.88 -14.79 -13.71
N GLY A 765 7.99 -13.68 -14.41
CA GLY A 765 6.80 -13.00 -14.91
C GLY A 765 7.12 -11.99 -15.99
N VAL A 766 6.04 -11.55 -16.62
CA VAL A 766 6.06 -10.47 -17.64
C VAL A 766 5.12 -9.37 -17.17
N GLU A 767 5.58 -8.13 -17.25
CA GLU A 767 4.84 -6.92 -16.89
C GLU A 767 4.69 -6.03 -18.12
N LEU A 768 3.49 -5.49 -18.31
CA LEU A 768 3.15 -4.47 -19.31
C LEU A 768 2.66 -3.23 -18.58
N ASP A 769 3.15 -2.06 -18.97
CA ASP A 769 2.67 -0.78 -18.49
C ASP A 769 2.50 0.17 -19.68
N VAL A 770 1.29 0.66 -19.87
CA VAL A 770 0.89 1.54 -20.97
C VAL A 770 0.25 2.79 -20.40
N LYS A 771 0.77 3.92 -20.79
CA LYS A 771 0.16 5.22 -20.58
C LYS A 771 0.19 5.98 -21.89
N LYS A 772 -0.99 6.24 -22.45
CA LYS A 772 -1.14 6.83 -23.78
C LYS A 772 -2.26 7.87 -23.82
N ASN A 773 -1.97 9.05 -24.35
CA ASN A 773 -2.98 10.04 -24.67
C ASN A 773 -3.71 9.63 -25.95
N LEU A 774 -5.00 9.83 -26.00
CA LEU A 774 -5.86 9.44 -27.14
C LEU A 774 -6.16 10.60 -28.10
N ASP A 775 -5.36 11.66 -28.04
CA ASP A 775 -5.48 12.83 -28.93
C ASP A 775 -5.34 12.46 -30.40
N PHE A 776 -4.54 11.43 -30.70
CA PHE A 776 -4.28 10.93 -32.06
C PHE A 776 -5.53 10.36 -32.76
N ILE A 777 -6.58 10.00 -32.01
CA ILE A 777 -7.89 9.57 -32.53
C ILE A 777 -8.98 10.63 -32.32
N GLY A 778 -8.58 11.88 -32.01
CA GLY A 778 -9.50 13.00 -31.84
C GLY A 778 -10.13 13.15 -30.45
N LEU A 779 -9.81 12.26 -29.49
CA LEU A 779 -10.32 12.30 -28.11
C LEU A 779 -9.39 13.13 -27.21
N ARG A 780 -9.42 14.45 -27.42
CA ARG A 780 -8.55 15.39 -26.68
C ARG A 780 -8.81 15.34 -25.18
N GLY A 781 -7.73 15.34 -24.42
CA GLY A 781 -7.75 15.31 -22.95
C GLY A 781 -8.14 13.96 -22.37
N LEU A 782 -8.31 12.92 -23.20
CA LEU A 782 -8.53 11.56 -22.75
C LEU A 782 -7.21 10.76 -22.80
N SER A 783 -6.84 10.13 -21.70
CA SER A 783 -5.69 9.24 -21.63
C SER A 783 -6.12 7.84 -21.18
N PHE A 784 -5.45 6.84 -21.73
CA PHE A 784 -5.59 5.44 -21.37
C PHE A 784 -4.38 4.99 -20.55
N VAL A 785 -4.62 4.30 -19.44
CA VAL A 785 -3.60 3.66 -18.62
C VAL A 785 -3.94 2.18 -18.47
N CYS A 786 -2.98 1.32 -18.70
CA CYS A 786 -3.14 -0.11 -18.52
C CYS A 786 -1.88 -0.71 -17.92
N ASN A 787 -2.05 -1.45 -16.84
CA ASN A 787 -1.00 -2.23 -16.19
C ASN A 787 -1.43 -3.69 -16.16
N ALA A 788 -0.62 -4.58 -16.72
CA ALA A 788 -0.88 -6.00 -16.69
C ALA A 788 0.37 -6.76 -16.28
N ALA A 789 0.21 -7.80 -15.50
CA ALA A 789 1.28 -8.71 -15.15
C ALA A 789 0.79 -10.16 -15.23
N TYR A 790 1.65 -11.04 -15.74
CA TYR A 790 1.51 -12.48 -15.62
C TYR A 790 2.70 -13.05 -14.87
N ILE A 791 2.44 -13.83 -13.82
CA ILE A 791 3.45 -14.26 -12.85
C ILE A 791 3.26 -15.74 -12.57
N TYR A 792 4.33 -16.50 -12.69
CA TYR A 792 4.39 -17.89 -12.29
C TYR A 792 5.36 -18.06 -11.14
N SER A 793 5.02 -18.87 -10.13
CA SER A 793 5.93 -19.25 -9.07
C SER A 793 5.79 -20.71 -8.70
N ARG A 794 6.84 -21.26 -8.10
CA ARG A 794 6.85 -22.60 -7.55
C ARG A 794 7.79 -22.67 -6.35
N VAL A 795 7.28 -23.11 -5.23
CA VAL A 795 8.03 -23.48 -4.03
C VAL A 795 8.27 -24.98 -4.06
N ARG A 796 9.48 -25.37 -3.74
CA ARG A 796 9.87 -26.80 -3.59
C ARG A 796 10.34 -27.03 -2.16
N PHE A 797 9.84 -28.08 -1.58
CA PHE A 797 10.21 -28.50 -0.23
C PHE A 797 11.31 -29.59 -0.28
N GLU A 798 11.89 -29.92 0.87
CA GLU A 798 12.88 -31.00 0.95
C GLU A 798 12.23 -32.36 0.67
N GLU A 799 13.01 -33.30 0.19
CA GLU A 799 12.53 -34.65 -0.06
C GLU A 799 12.13 -35.32 1.27
N GLY A 800 10.88 -35.80 1.37
CA GLY A 800 10.33 -36.34 2.60
C GLY A 800 9.64 -35.32 3.51
N ALA A 801 9.63 -34.04 3.15
CA ALA A 801 8.80 -33.06 3.85
C ALA A 801 7.31 -33.40 3.66
N PRO A 802 6.46 -33.14 4.66
CA PRO A 802 5.03 -33.35 4.53
C PRO A 802 4.41 -32.43 3.48
N GLU A 803 4.95 -31.21 3.31
CA GLU A 803 4.46 -30.20 2.38
C GLU A 803 4.69 -30.60 0.92
N ARG A 804 3.76 -30.19 0.05
CA ARG A 804 3.83 -30.41 -1.39
C ARG A 804 4.26 -29.15 -2.14
N ASP A 805 4.94 -29.35 -3.26
CA ASP A 805 5.28 -28.28 -4.20
C ASP A 805 4.01 -27.51 -4.63
N ARG A 806 4.04 -26.20 -4.50
CA ARG A 806 2.91 -25.32 -4.78
C ARG A 806 3.38 -23.93 -5.26
N PRO A 807 2.48 -23.06 -5.77
CA PRO A 807 2.80 -21.65 -5.92
C PRO A 807 3.13 -20.99 -4.58
N LEU A 808 3.87 -19.88 -4.60
CA LEU A 808 4.10 -19.05 -3.41
C LEU A 808 2.75 -18.58 -2.83
N ALA A 809 2.61 -18.66 -1.51
CA ALA A 809 1.42 -18.16 -0.83
C ALA A 809 1.25 -16.65 -1.08
N GLY A 810 0.02 -16.19 -1.30
CA GLY A 810 -0.31 -14.80 -1.63
C GLY A 810 -0.04 -14.38 -3.08
N GLN A 811 0.61 -15.22 -3.91
CA GLN A 811 0.93 -14.90 -5.29
C GLN A 811 -0.27 -15.11 -6.21
N SER A 812 -0.63 -14.04 -6.93
CA SER A 812 -1.64 -14.11 -8.00
C SER A 812 -0.96 -14.36 -9.36
N PRO A 813 -1.48 -15.30 -10.19
CA PRO A 813 -0.90 -15.59 -11.50
C PRO A 813 -1.08 -14.46 -12.51
N TYR A 814 -2.04 -13.57 -12.33
CA TYR A 814 -2.20 -12.39 -13.16
C TYR A 814 -2.83 -11.23 -12.40
N LEU A 815 -2.51 -10.04 -12.87
CA LEU A 815 -3.04 -8.77 -12.41
C LEU A 815 -3.34 -7.91 -13.64
N VAL A 816 -4.50 -7.24 -13.66
CA VAL A 816 -4.86 -6.27 -14.69
C VAL A 816 -5.47 -5.04 -14.04
N ASN A 817 -4.87 -3.88 -14.27
CA ASN A 817 -5.43 -2.57 -13.99
C ASN A 817 -5.59 -1.82 -15.31
N ALA A 818 -6.76 -1.31 -15.62
CA ALA A 818 -7.00 -0.51 -16.80
C ALA A 818 -7.87 0.68 -16.47
N GLY A 819 -7.61 1.83 -17.10
CA GLY A 819 -8.39 3.01 -16.80
C GLY A 819 -8.34 4.06 -17.89
N PHE A 820 -9.36 4.89 -17.87
CA PHE A 820 -9.47 6.09 -18.69
C PHE A 820 -9.48 7.30 -17.77
N PHE A 821 -8.65 8.30 -18.11
CA PHE A 821 -8.60 9.59 -17.43
C PHE A 821 -8.94 10.66 -18.42
N TYR A 822 -9.97 11.43 -18.13
CA TYR A 822 -10.36 12.60 -18.90
C TYR A 822 -10.03 13.87 -18.13
N GLN A 823 -9.36 14.82 -18.77
CA GLN A 823 -9.01 16.10 -18.20
C GLN A 823 -9.31 17.20 -19.19
N TYR A 824 -10.12 18.18 -18.76
CA TYR A 824 -10.46 19.35 -19.54
C TYR A 824 -10.16 20.60 -18.70
N ASP A 825 -8.94 21.10 -18.83
CA ASP A 825 -8.39 22.16 -17.97
C ASP A 825 -9.14 23.48 -18.07
N ASP A 826 -9.55 23.88 -19.28
CA ASP A 826 -10.30 25.13 -19.51
C ASP A 826 -11.60 25.19 -18.70
N LYS A 827 -12.27 24.10 -18.52
CA LYS A 827 -13.47 23.99 -17.69
C LYS A 827 -13.22 23.46 -16.30
N GLY A 828 -11.99 23.11 -15.96
CA GLY A 828 -11.62 22.52 -14.67
C GLY A 828 -12.37 21.21 -14.38
N ILE A 829 -12.63 20.38 -15.41
CA ILE A 829 -13.30 19.10 -15.30
C ILE A 829 -12.26 17.99 -15.36
N SER A 830 -12.35 17.02 -14.45
CA SER A 830 -11.67 15.75 -14.61
C SER A 830 -12.60 14.60 -14.26
N ALA A 831 -12.41 13.45 -14.93
CA ALA A 831 -13.11 12.22 -14.66
C ALA A 831 -12.17 11.03 -14.83
N SER A 832 -12.38 9.95 -14.09
CA SER A 832 -11.66 8.71 -14.30
C SER A 832 -12.59 7.50 -14.15
N LEU A 833 -12.34 6.49 -14.95
CA LEU A 833 -12.97 5.17 -14.87
C LEU A 833 -11.84 4.16 -14.74
N LEU A 834 -11.83 3.40 -13.65
CA LEU A 834 -10.75 2.49 -13.31
C LEU A 834 -11.29 1.09 -13.08
N TYR A 835 -10.68 0.11 -13.73
CA TYR A 835 -10.99 -1.30 -13.58
C TYR A 835 -9.77 -2.03 -12.99
N ASN A 836 -10.02 -2.91 -12.03
CA ASN A 836 -9.01 -3.79 -11.44
C ASN A 836 -9.50 -5.23 -11.45
N ARG A 837 -8.61 -6.17 -11.76
CA ARG A 837 -8.81 -7.60 -11.61
C ARG A 837 -7.53 -8.29 -11.19
N ILE A 838 -7.64 -9.15 -10.16
CA ILE A 838 -6.55 -9.99 -9.63
C ILE A 838 -6.95 -11.44 -9.84
N GLY A 839 -6.01 -12.28 -10.23
CA GLY A 839 -6.21 -13.73 -10.36
C GLY A 839 -6.34 -14.43 -9.01
N LYS A 840 -6.73 -15.70 -9.01
CA LYS A 840 -6.82 -16.49 -7.78
C LYS A 840 -5.45 -16.66 -7.13
N ARG A 841 -5.38 -16.61 -5.78
CA ARG A 841 -4.15 -16.77 -5.02
C ARG A 841 -4.40 -17.60 -3.77
N ILE A 842 -3.37 -18.30 -3.29
CA ILE A 842 -3.42 -19.02 -2.02
C ILE A 842 -3.50 -17.97 -0.90
N GLU A 843 -4.58 -18.01 -0.14
CA GLU A 843 -4.76 -17.21 1.08
C GLU A 843 -4.21 -17.95 2.29
N SER A 844 -4.49 -19.27 2.37
CA SER A 844 -4.03 -20.13 3.44
C SER A 844 -3.60 -21.47 2.88
N VAL A 845 -2.50 -21.98 3.38
CA VAL A 845 -1.97 -23.27 2.93
C VAL A 845 -2.80 -24.42 3.47
N GLY A 846 -2.92 -25.49 2.69
CA GLY A 846 -3.60 -26.71 3.08
C GLY A 846 -2.76 -27.63 3.95
N VAL A 847 -3.34 -28.77 4.36
CA VAL A 847 -2.68 -29.80 5.15
C VAL A 847 -2.42 -31.00 4.26
N PRO A 848 -1.18 -31.32 3.96
CA PRO A 848 -0.84 -32.54 3.27
C PRO A 848 -0.98 -33.74 4.25
N MET A 849 -1.70 -34.75 3.84
CA MET A 849 -1.87 -36.02 4.59
C MET A 849 -1.00 -37.10 3.98
N GLN A 850 -0.85 -38.23 4.69
CA GLN A 850 -0.11 -39.39 4.17
C GLN A 850 -0.73 -39.92 2.87
N ASN A 851 -2.04 -39.97 2.82
CA ASN A 851 -2.79 -40.26 1.62
C ASN A 851 -3.24 -38.97 0.93
N GLN A 852 -2.84 -38.77 -0.32
CA GLN A 852 -3.12 -37.56 -1.07
C GLN A 852 -4.63 -37.24 -1.26
N ASP A 853 -5.46 -38.31 -1.28
CA ASP A 853 -6.90 -38.14 -1.38
C ASP A 853 -7.55 -37.63 -0.07
N GLU A 854 -6.78 -37.61 1.03
CA GLU A 854 -7.18 -37.09 2.33
C GLU A 854 -6.59 -35.67 2.61
N ASP A 855 -5.81 -35.14 1.67
CA ASP A 855 -5.27 -33.79 1.80
C ASP A 855 -6.40 -32.76 2.05
N ILE A 856 -6.18 -31.85 2.99
CA ILE A 856 -6.99 -30.62 3.09
C ILE A 856 -6.38 -29.61 2.11
N PRO A 857 -7.11 -29.21 1.06
CA PRO A 857 -6.55 -28.36 0.00
C PRO A 857 -6.23 -26.95 0.49
N ASP A 858 -5.34 -26.26 -0.23
CA ASP A 858 -5.12 -24.83 -0.07
C ASP A 858 -6.42 -24.04 -0.23
N ILE A 859 -6.58 -22.99 0.57
CA ILE A 859 -7.68 -22.04 0.44
C ILE A 859 -7.24 -20.92 -0.52
N TYR A 860 -8.03 -20.69 -1.54
CA TYR A 860 -7.78 -19.67 -2.54
C TYR A 860 -8.75 -18.49 -2.43
N GLU A 861 -8.21 -17.28 -2.41
CA GLU A 861 -8.99 -16.09 -2.72
C GLU A 861 -9.29 -16.08 -4.23
N MET A 862 -10.57 -16.00 -4.57
CA MET A 862 -11.04 -16.08 -5.96
C MET A 862 -10.91 -14.74 -6.71
N PRO A 863 -10.78 -14.76 -8.04
CA PRO A 863 -10.66 -13.53 -8.82
C PRO A 863 -11.86 -12.61 -8.63
N ARG A 864 -11.57 -11.33 -8.36
CA ARG A 864 -12.60 -10.29 -8.20
C ARG A 864 -12.43 -9.18 -9.22
N ASN A 865 -13.54 -8.63 -9.68
CA ASN A 865 -13.59 -7.43 -10.52
C ASN A 865 -13.96 -6.23 -9.65
N SER A 866 -13.23 -5.13 -9.76
CA SER A 866 -13.59 -3.84 -9.18
C SER A 866 -13.64 -2.78 -10.27
N LEU A 867 -14.62 -1.89 -10.21
CA LEU A 867 -14.80 -0.77 -11.13
C LEU A 867 -15.10 0.48 -10.33
N ASP A 868 -14.26 1.52 -10.52
CA ASP A 868 -14.35 2.79 -9.81
C ASP A 868 -14.58 3.92 -10.83
N LEU A 869 -15.46 4.86 -10.49
CA LEU A 869 -15.73 6.07 -11.25
C LEU A 869 -15.46 7.28 -10.36
N THR A 870 -14.69 8.25 -10.86
CA THR A 870 -14.51 9.53 -10.16
C THR A 870 -14.80 10.70 -11.10
N PHE A 871 -15.25 11.79 -10.51
CA PHE A 871 -15.51 13.04 -11.19
C PHE A 871 -15.07 14.21 -10.31
N SER A 872 -14.42 15.21 -10.87
CA SER A 872 -14.16 16.45 -10.17
C SER A 872 -14.42 17.68 -11.06
N LYS A 873 -14.81 18.77 -10.39
CA LYS A 873 -15.09 20.05 -11.01
C LYS A 873 -14.47 21.17 -10.18
N LYS A 874 -13.55 21.92 -10.78
CA LYS A 874 -13.05 23.18 -10.23
C LYS A 874 -13.96 24.33 -10.63
N ILE A 875 -14.35 25.14 -9.67
CA ILE A 875 -15.17 26.33 -9.84
C ILE A 875 -14.31 27.53 -9.43
N GLY A 876 -13.87 28.28 -10.42
CA GLY A 876 -12.88 29.32 -10.21
C GLY A 876 -11.55 28.77 -9.67
N LYS A 877 -10.88 29.54 -8.81
CA LYS A 877 -9.60 29.16 -8.19
C LYS A 877 -9.76 28.63 -6.76
N ILE A 878 -10.96 28.73 -6.19
CA ILE A 878 -11.21 28.54 -4.77
C ILE A 878 -11.88 27.20 -4.49
N VAL A 879 -12.89 26.79 -5.28
CA VAL A 879 -13.75 25.64 -4.96
C VAL A 879 -13.46 24.47 -5.90
N GLU A 880 -13.29 23.29 -5.33
CA GLU A 880 -13.28 22.02 -6.06
C GLU A 880 -14.32 21.08 -5.45
N ILE A 881 -15.20 20.55 -6.31
CA ILE A 881 -16.18 19.54 -5.94
C ILE A 881 -15.71 18.20 -6.52
N LYS A 882 -15.73 17.15 -5.70
CA LYS A 882 -15.38 15.79 -6.10
C LYS A 882 -16.54 14.86 -5.79
N ALA A 883 -16.82 13.94 -6.69
CA ALA A 883 -17.75 12.84 -6.48
C ALA A 883 -17.15 11.55 -7.01
N GLY A 884 -17.44 10.43 -6.38
CA GLY A 884 -16.93 9.14 -6.82
C GLY A 884 -17.79 7.98 -6.34
N ILE A 885 -17.69 6.90 -7.07
CA ILE A 885 -18.31 5.62 -6.74
C ILE A 885 -17.20 4.58 -6.83
N GLN A 886 -16.93 3.90 -5.72
CA GLN A 886 -15.95 2.81 -5.67
C GLN A 886 -16.68 1.47 -5.63
N ASP A 887 -16.06 0.48 -6.25
CA ASP A 887 -16.58 -0.89 -6.36
C ASP A 887 -18.00 -0.99 -6.89
N ILE A 888 -18.29 -0.29 -7.99
CA ILE A 888 -19.62 -0.24 -8.65
C ILE A 888 -20.20 -1.64 -8.90
N LEU A 889 -19.33 -2.61 -9.20
CA LEU A 889 -19.73 -3.98 -9.51
C LEU A 889 -20.17 -4.75 -8.26
N ASN A 890 -19.78 -4.31 -7.08
CA ASN A 890 -20.06 -4.99 -5.80
C ASN A 890 -19.87 -6.50 -5.91
N SER A 891 -18.77 -6.91 -6.53
CA SER A 891 -18.47 -8.33 -6.78
C SER A 891 -18.23 -9.03 -5.46
N LYS A 892 -18.72 -10.27 -5.33
CA LYS A 892 -18.44 -11.09 -4.15
C LYS A 892 -16.93 -11.27 -3.96
N VAL A 893 -16.49 -11.21 -2.73
CA VAL A 893 -15.20 -11.74 -2.28
C VAL A 893 -15.45 -13.18 -1.87
N GLU A 894 -14.80 -14.12 -2.51
CA GLU A 894 -14.99 -15.55 -2.28
C GLU A 894 -13.65 -16.23 -2.01
N TYR A 895 -13.66 -17.12 -1.01
CA TYR A 895 -12.55 -17.99 -0.70
C TYR A 895 -13.02 -19.42 -0.86
N LYS A 896 -12.27 -20.21 -1.60
CA LYS A 896 -12.62 -21.58 -1.96
C LYS A 896 -11.43 -22.49 -1.86
N GLN A 897 -11.70 -23.76 -1.55
CA GLN A 897 -10.71 -24.82 -1.72
C GLN A 897 -11.19 -25.83 -2.76
N PHE A 898 -10.25 -26.56 -3.35
CA PHE A 898 -10.50 -27.44 -4.49
C PHE A 898 -9.94 -28.83 -4.19
N VAL A 899 -10.83 -29.76 -3.87
CA VAL A 899 -10.47 -31.16 -3.64
C VAL A 899 -10.24 -31.83 -4.98
N LYS A 900 -9.05 -32.35 -5.20
CA LYS A 900 -8.69 -33.11 -6.40
C LYS A 900 -8.98 -34.58 -6.16
N LEU A 901 -9.85 -35.16 -6.97
CA LEU A 901 -10.23 -36.56 -6.93
C LEU A 901 -9.63 -37.28 -8.13
N THR A 902 -9.11 -38.50 -7.86
CA THR A 902 -8.65 -39.40 -8.92
C THR A 902 -9.54 -40.63 -8.91
N ASP A 903 -10.25 -40.92 -9.98
CA ASP A 903 -11.06 -42.11 -10.09
C ASP A 903 -10.20 -43.37 -10.33
N ASP A 904 -10.80 -44.55 -10.19
CA ASP A 904 -10.13 -45.84 -10.36
C ASP A 904 -9.53 -46.05 -11.77
N LYS A 905 -9.89 -45.21 -12.74
CA LYS A 905 -9.39 -45.22 -14.12
C LYS A 905 -8.35 -44.15 -14.39
N GLY A 906 -7.94 -43.40 -13.35
CA GLY A 906 -7.01 -42.28 -13.46
C GLY A 906 -7.62 -40.96 -14.01
N GLY A 907 -8.96 -40.90 -14.12
CA GLY A 907 -9.68 -39.69 -14.43
C GLY A 907 -9.61 -38.70 -13.29
N LYS A 908 -9.27 -37.44 -13.58
CA LYS A 908 -9.16 -36.39 -12.58
C LYS A 908 -10.41 -35.52 -12.59
N SER A 909 -10.99 -35.31 -11.42
CA SER A 909 -12.09 -34.38 -11.21
C SER A 909 -11.78 -33.46 -10.02
N GLU A 910 -12.50 -32.37 -9.89
CA GLU A 910 -12.30 -31.37 -8.84
C GLU A 910 -13.65 -31.07 -8.18
N ARG A 911 -13.67 -30.98 -6.87
CA ARG A 911 -14.82 -30.54 -6.07
C ARG A 911 -14.51 -29.23 -5.40
N GLU A 912 -15.39 -28.25 -5.62
CA GLU A 912 -15.29 -26.92 -5.04
C GLU A 912 -15.98 -26.90 -3.67
N GLN A 913 -15.29 -26.33 -2.67
CA GLN A 913 -15.83 -26.11 -1.33
C GLN A 913 -15.71 -24.63 -1.01
N LEU A 914 -16.84 -23.99 -0.67
CA LEU A 914 -16.90 -22.58 -0.30
C LEU A 914 -16.45 -22.43 1.16
N ILE A 915 -15.36 -21.70 1.37
CA ILE A 915 -14.82 -21.41 2.70
C ILE A 915 -15.40 -20.12 3.23
N ARG A 916 -15.32 -19.04 2.46
CA ARG A 916 -15.80 -17.72 2.90
C ARG A 916 -16.37 -16.93 1.72
N SER A 917 -17.46 -16.21 1.97
CA SER A 917 -18.05 -15.34 0.95
C SER A 917 -18.78 -14.15 1.55
N TYR A 918 -18.52 -12.92 1.03
CA TYR A 918 -19.23 -11.71 1.41
C TYR A 918 -19.26 -10.68 0.27
N ARG A 919 -20.07 -9.62 0.41
CA ARG A 919 -20.10 -8.45 -0.46
C ARG A 919 -19.70 -7.21 0.33
N PRO A 920 -18.70 -6.42 -0.12
CA PRO A 920 -18.24 -5.23 0.61
C PRO A 920 -19.21 -4.03 0.55
N GLY A 921 -20.13 -4.02 -0.41
CA GLY A 921 -20.98 -2.86 -0.69
C GLY A 921 -20.35 -1.95 -1.74
N VAL A 922 -21.09 -0.90 -2.09
CA VAL A 922 -20.67 0.17 -3.00
C VAL A 922 -20.46 1.43 -2.19
N ASP A 923 -19.29 2.07 -2.35
CA ASP A 923 -18.97 3.32 -1.68
C ASP A 923 -19.20 4.51 -2.60
N ILE A 924 -20.01 5.46 -2.14
CA ILE A 924 -20.32 6.71 -2.84
C ILE A 924 -19.77 7.86 -2.02
N ASN A 925 -18.87 8.64 -2.60
CA ASN A 925 -18.17 9.72 -1.93
C ASN A 925 -18.48 11.07 -2.60
N ILE A 926 -18.77 12.09 -1.80
CA ILE A 926 -18.98 13.47 -2.26
C ILE A 926 -18.17 14.39 -1.36
N GLY A 927 -17.36 15.24 -1.96
CA GLY A 927 -16.48 16.14 -1.22
C GLY A 927 -16.39 17.53 -1.83
N VAL A 928 -16.09 18.50 -0.98
CA VAL A 928 -15.82 19.90 -1.34
C VAL A 928 -14.48 20.29 -0.73
N SER A 929 -13.64 20.91 -1.54
CA SER A 929 -12.37 21.50 -1.12
C SER A 929 -12.36 22.98 -1.42
N LEU A 930 -11.94 23.78 -0.43
CA LEU A 930 -11.78 25.22 -0.52
C LEU A 930 -10.30 25.58 -0.43
N ARG A 931 -9.80 26.39 -1.34
CA ARG A 931 -8.41 26.85 -1.39
C ARG A 931 -8.35 28.37 -1.27
N PHE A 932 -7.65 28.86 -0.26
CA PHE A 932 -7.44 30.27 0.05
C PHE A 932 -6.00 30.71 -0.16
#